data_d18de5aa2f5ef1876a72489efe7397f1
#
_entry.id   d18de5aa2f5ef1876a72489efe7397f1
#
_cell.length_a   1.000
_cell.length_b   1.000
_cell.length_c   1.000
_cell.angle_alpha   90.00
_cell.angle_beta   90.00
_cell.angle_gamma   90.00
#
_symmetry.space_group_name_H-M   'P 1'
#
loop_
_entity.id
_entity.type
_entity.pdbx_description
1 polymer ?
#
loop_
_entity_poly.entity_id
_entity_poly.type
_entity_poly.pdbx_seq_one_letter_code
_entity_poly.pdbx_strand_id
1 'polypeptide(L)'
;MIVLPLLLAMAPIQDTPTVGGVPYRKLATRTATEAAVREQVLGDEPVWGDWQLLSGFPFGEHAQGELAQALEPERNVHDLRHGGRGPDLTASYTGKQGFAVGWRELGDIANRRVDLHVHQEDFLQDNVLCYLWSTVTVDEDQVLPITTGSDDGMRFWLNGELLVDIDVGRGLDSAAHSLQLDLKAGVNHIFVKVSEGQGGWDFQINCRVPLPPRIDAELTYRLDRDFPSSPVARYWQTLTYPIPDDELIEVGGLAFLADGRPLVATRRGDVFLIEGAYGEPPLDARFMRFAEGLHEPLGLAARQDADGEAVYTVQRGELTRLMDRDGDDRADLYQTFCDDWGVSGNYHEFAFGPKFDGDGNAWVTLNVGFCGALGKAVVPWRGWAVKISPAGVLTPVCDGLRSPNGIGQWTDGEMFYLDNQGDFIATNRLSHLKSGAWHGHPASLRWREGLEGFAEQPERQPASVWFPYRVMGQSTADLCLDDTGGAFGPFSDQFLVGDQMNATVMRAWLEEVEGHYQGGCAPFLAGFQSGVNRMAFAPDGSLLVGMTDRGWGSVGSKTHGVQRVVFTGGEPFDLARVSALATGFVLEFSAALDEGTATNPESYVVRSHTYEYHADYGAPEEDHQDHPVLAARMLDEHRVELTVAELRAGFVHRVDAGGVVSATGAPPLFGQAWYTLINIPGAGPRQWLPGAGEGPAQDD
;
A
#
# COMPACT_ATOMS: atom_id res chain seq x y z
N MET A 1 -9.30 4.25 -35.83
CA MET A 1 -9.72 2.84 -35.80
C MET A 1 -8.65 2.03 -36.48
N ILE A 2 -7.60 1.67 -35.74
CA ILE A 2 -6.50 0.85 -36.26
C ILE A 2 -6.76 -0.56 -35.74
N VAL A 3 -7.16 -1.46 -36.59
CA VAL A 3 -7.41 -2.88 -36.30
C VAL A 3 -6.10 -3.62 -36.53
N LEU A 4 -5.53 -4.17 -35.50
CA LEU A 4 -4.38 -5.08 -35.60
C LEU A 4 -4.90 -6.52 -35.76
N PRO A 5 -4.61 -7.20 -36.87
CA PRO A 5 -4.77 -8.65 -36.92
C PRO A 5 -3.42 -9.33 -36.82
N LEU A 6 -3.08 -9.85 -35.62
CA LEU A 6 -2.07 -10.91 -35.49
C LEU A 6 -2.60 -12.02 -34.57
N LEU A 7 -3.37 -12.93 -35.18
CA LEU A 7 -3.67 -14.24 -34.61
C LEU A 7 -2.58 -15.22 -35.05
N LEU A 8 -1.68 -15.56 -34.17
CA LEU A 8 -0.83 -16.75 -34.30
C LEU A 8 -1.49 -17.91 -33.54
N ALA A 9 -2.07 -18.84 -34.30
CA ALA A 9 -2.59 -20.10 -33.77
C ALA A 9 -1.42 -20.97 -33.29
N MET A 10 -1.45 -21.43 -32.04
CA MET A 10 -0.47 -22.36 -31.47
C MET A 10 -1.13 -23.59 -30.83
N ALA A 11 -0.55 -24.76 -31.09
CA ALA A 11 -0.92 -26.09 -30.63
C ALA A 11 -0.70 -26.27 -29.10
N PRO A 12 -1.37 -27.24 -28.43
CA PRO A 12 -1.25 -27.46 -27.00
C PRO A 12 0.11 -28.08 -26.63
N ILE A 13 0.73 -27.58 -25.55
CA ILE A 13 2.04 -28.04 -25.05
C ILE A 13 1.95 -28.33 -23.55
N GLN A 14 2.53 -29.50 -23.21
CA GLN A 14 2.73 -30.04 -21.86
C GLN A 14 3.67 -29.18 -21.00
N ASP A 15 3.42 -29.24 -19.69
CA ASP A 15 4.18 -28.74 -18.52
C ASP A 15 5.36 -27.79 -18.79
N THR A 16 5.07 -26.50 -18.65
CA THR A 16 6.07 -25.42 -18.65
C THR A 16 6.32 -24.95 -17.21
N PRO A 17 7.59 -24.65 -16.80
CA PRO A 17 7.85 -24.04 -15.49
C PRO A 17 7.06 -22.76 -15.27
N THR A 18 6.59 -22.54 -14.04
CA THR A 18 5.77 -21.38 -13.66
C THR A 18 6.49 -20.49 -12.65
N VAL A 19 6.28 -19.16 -12.73
CA VAL A 19 6.63 -18.23 -11.68
C VAL A 19 5.31 -17.63 -11.15
N GLY A 20 5.06 -17.71 -9.85
CA GLY A 20 3.82 -17.26 -9.26
C GLY A 20 2.56 -17.93 -9.86
N GLY A 21 2.66 -19.18 -10.32
CA GLY A 21 1.57 -19.90 -10.97
C GLY A 21 1.31 -19.54 -12.44
N VAL A 22 2.08 -18.61 -13.04
CA VAL A 22 1.96 -18.22 -14.46
C VAL A 22 3.05 -18.90 -15.30
N PRO A 23 2.72 -19.61 -16.41
CA PRO A 23 3.71 -20.23 -17.27
C PRO A 23 4.70 -19.21 -17.85
N TYR A 24 5.99 -19.47 -17.76
CA TYR A 24 7.09 -18.64 -18.30
C TYR A 24 6.84 -18.17 -19.74
N ARG A 25 6.27 -19.04 -20.55
CA ARG A 25 5.95 -18.77 -21.95
C ARG A 25 4.87 -17.67 -22.11
N LYS A 26 3.93 -17.57 -21.18
CA LYS A 26 2.91 -16.50 -21.18
C LYS A 26 3.53 -15.15 -20.84
N LEU A 27 4.47 -15.11 -19.88
CA LEU A 27 5.19 -13.90 -19.52
C LEU A 27 6.07 -13.41 -20.69
N ALA A 28 6.81 -14.30 -21.34
CA ALA A 28 7.60 -13.94 -22.51
C ALA A 28 6.74 -13.41 -23.68
N THR A 29 5.54 -13.98 -23.88
CA THR A 29 4.60 -13.50 -24.91
C THR A 29 4.02 -12.13 -24.52
N ARG A 30 3.72 -11.89 -23.23
CA ARG A 30 3.30 -10.61 -22.68
C ARG A 30 4.34 -9.53 -23.01
N THR A 31 5.60 -9.76 -22.66
CA THR A 31 6.70 -8.84 -22.88
C THR A 31 6.91 -8.55 -24.39
N ALA A 32 6.87 -9.58 -25.24
CA ALA A 32 7.01 -9.40 -26.67
C ALA A 32 5.84 -8.62 -27.30
N THR A 33 4.62 -8.81 -26.78
CA THR A 33 3.43 -8.06 -27.24
C THR A 33 3.52 -6.59 -26.84
N GLU A 34 3.96 -6.31 -25.60
CA GLU A 34 4.20 -4.95 -25.13
C GLU A 34 5.26 -4.25 -25.99
N ALA A 35 6.41 -4.88 -26.20
CA ALA A 35 7.50 -4.35 -27.01
C ALA A 35 7.05 -4.01 -28.45
N ALA A 36 6.27 -4.89 -29.08
CA ALA A 36 5.77 -4.65 -30.44
C ALA A 36 4.80 -3.46 -30.52
N VAL A 37 3.97 -3.23 -29.50
CA VAL A 37 3.09 -2.05 -29.46
C VAL A 37 3.89 -0.78 -29.21
N ARG A 38 4.87 -0.81 -28.32
CA ARG A 38 5.75 0.33 -28.05
C ARG A 38 6.54 0.72 -29.28
N GLU A 39 7.16 -0.23 -29.98
CA GLU A 39 7.87 0.00 -31.24
C GLU A 39 6.94 0.65 -32.29
N GLN A 40 5.70 0.18 -32.42
CA GLN A 40 4.73 0.75 -33.36
C GLN A 40 4.33 2.20 -33.03
N VAL A 41 4.25 2.55 -31.74
CA VAL A 41 3.74 3.85 -31.27
C VAL A 41 4.86 4.88 -31.13
N LEU A 42 6.01 4.48 -30.60
CA LEU A 42 7.13 5.35 -30.23
C LEU A 42 8.29 5.29 -31.23
N GLY A 43 8.32 4.26 -32.11
CA GLY A 43 9.48 3.97 -32.97
C GLY A 43 10.59 3.24 -32.18
N ASP A 44 11.84 3.43 -32.61
CA ASP A 44 13.00 2.78 -31.98
C ASP A 44 13.27 3.38 -30.60
N GLU A 45 12.91 2.65 -29.54
CA GLU A 45 13.22 3.05 -28.17
C GLU A 45 14.69 2.73 -27.83
N PRO A 46 15.31 3.49 -26.89
CA PRO A 46 16.62 3.17 -26.36
C PRO A 46 16.65 1.75 -25.77
N VAL A 47 17.62 0.95 -26.16
CA VAL A 47 17.79 -0.44 -25.66
C VAL A 47 18.61 -0.40 -24.38
N TRP A 48 18.00 -0.76 -23.27
CA TRP A 48 18.65 -0.86 -21.97
C TRP A 48 19.30 -2.24 -21.80
N GLY A 49 20.54 -2.23 -21.31
CA GLY A 49 21.20 -3.45 -20.84
C GLY A 49 20.73 -3.84 -19.45
N ASP A 50 21.02 -5.08 -19.05
CA ASP A 50 20.77 -5.53 -17.69
C ASP A 50 21.59 -4.74 -16.68
N TRP A 51 20.93 -4.37 -15.57
CA TRP A 51 21.58 -3.64 -14.50
C TRP A 51 22.45 -4.58 -13.65
N GLN A 52 23.62 -4.06 -13.28
CA GLN A 52 24.58 -4.71 -12.42
C GLN A 52 24.70 -3.96 -11.11
N LEU A 53 24.78 -4.68 -9.99
CA LEU A 53 24.93 -4.12 -8.65
C LEU A 53 26.26 -4.57 -8.04
N LEU A 54 27.01 -3.63 -7.51
CA LEU A 54 28.19 -3.86 -6.68
C LEU A 54 28.00 -3.14 -5.35
N SER A 55 27.83 -3.85 -4.25
CA SER A 55 27.42 -3.28 -2.99
C SER A 55 28.20 -3.81 -1.79
N GLY A 56 28.04 -3.16 -0.63
CA GLY A 56 28.69 -3.52 0.62
C GLY A 56 29.99 -2.76 0.90
N PHE A 57 30.16 -1.55 0.35
CA PHE A 57 31.28 -0.68 0.72
C PHE A 57 30.95 0.11 2.00
N PRO A 58 31.97 0.43 2.85
CA PRO A 58 31.73 1.23 4.04
C PRO A 58 31.35 2.66 3.68
N PHE A 59 30.39 3.20 4.42
CA PHE A 59 29.97 4.59 4.39
C PHE A 59 29.90 5.09 5.84
N GLY A 60 30.30 6.35 6.10
CA GLY A 60 30.18 6.95 7.42
C GLY A 60 28.76 7.54 7.63
N GLU A 61 28.51 8.09 8.79
CA GLU A 61 27.29 8.86 9.04
C GLU A 61 27.38 10.16 8.24
N HIS A 62 26.62 10.36 7.18
CA HIS A 62 26.43 11.57 6.35
C HIS A 62 27.32 12.79 6.70
N ALA A 63 28.61 12.56 6.87
CA ALA A 63 29.57 13.64 7.03
C ALA A 63 29.78 14.28 5.67
N GLN A 64 29.64 15.62 5.61
CA GLN A 64 29.72 16.37 4.36
C GLN A 64 30.94 15.95 3.52
N GLY A 65 30.68 15.43 2.33
CA GLY A 65 31.68 15.07 1.34
C GLY A 65 32.11 13.59 1.31
N GLU A 66 31.60 12.70 2.14
CA GLU A 66 31.98 11.28 2.10
C GLU A 66 31.46 10.59 0.83
N LEU A 67 30.26 10.92 0.36
CA LEU A 67 29.74 10.39 -0.90
C LEU A 67 30.61 10.77 -2.09
N ALA A 68 31.22 11.97 -2.06
CA ALA A 68 32.13 12.45 -3.09
C ALA A 68 33.51 11.75 -3.09
N GLN A 69 33.86 10.98 -2.04
CA GLN A 69 35.12 10.27 -1.96
C GLN A 69 35.13 9.09 -2.96
N ALA A 70 35.99 9.17 -3.96
CA ALA A 70 36.11 8.14 -4.96
C ALA A 70 36.73 6.85 -4.37
N LEU A 71 35.94 5.75 -4.38
CA LEU A 71 36.43 4.40 -4.07
C LEU A 71 37.05 3.73 -5.29
N GLU A 72 37.62 2.53 -5.09
CA GLU A 72 38.29 1.79 -6.14
C GLU A 72 37.44 1.55 -7.40
N PRO A 73 36.13 1.21 -7.31
CA PRO A 73 35.28 1.09 -8.49
C PRO A 73 35.19 2.37 -9.33
N GLU A 74 35.14 3.54 -8.69
CA GLU A 74 35.08 4.84 -9.40
C GLU A 74 36.45 5.21 -10.04
N ARG A 75 37.57 4.78 -9.47
CA ARG A 75 38.91 5.07 -10.01
C ARG A 75 39.17 4.34 -11.34
N ASN A 76 38.47 3.24 -11.56
CA ASN A 76 38.58 2.42 -12.76
C ASN A 76 37.55 2.78 -13.84
N VAL A 77 36.75 3.84 -13.62
CA VAL A 77 35.64 4.30 -14.47
C VAL A 77 36.13 4.99 -15.78
N HIS A 78 37.42 5.02 -16.04
CA HIS A 78 37.97 5.62 -17.28
C HIS A 78 37.40 5.02 -18.57
N ASP A 79 36.84 3.81 -18.50
CA ASP A 79 36.19 3.11 -19.60
C ASP A 79 34.66 3.33 -19.67
N LEU A 80 34.06 4.16 -18.82
CA LEU A 80 32.63 4.55 -18.89
C LEU A 80 32.34 5.70 -19.85
N ARG A 81 33.28 6.06 -20.72
CA ARG A 81 33.03 7.02 -21.80
C ARG A 81 32.19 6.37 -22.86
N HIS A 82 31.46 7.17 -23.62
CA HIS A 82 30.72 6.70 -24.77
C HIS A 82 31.58 5.74 -25.64
N GLY A 83 31.05 4.55 -25.91
CA GLY A 83 31.76 3.48 -26.63
C GLY A 83 32.89 2.80 -25.85
N GLY A 84 33.01 3.04 -24.54
CA GLY A 84 33.95 2.36 -23.64
C GLY A 84 33.52 0.91 -23.36
N ARG A 85 34.33 0.21 -22.53
CA ARG A 85 34.09 -1.20 -22.21
C ARG A 85 33.22 -1.43 -20.98
N GLY A 86 32.93 -0.36 -20.22
CA GLY A 86 32.29 -0.50 -18.91
C GLY A 86 33.21 -1.03 -17.81
N PRO A 87 32.66 -1.31 -16.61
CA PRO A 87 33.44 -1.86 -15.50
C PRO A 87 33.81 -3.32 -15.76
N ASP A 88 34.88 -3.77 -15.11
CA ASP A 88 35.23 -5.21 -15.08
C ASP A 88 34.28 -5.94 -14.12
N LEU A 89 33.27 -6.61 -14.66
CA LEU A 89 32.26 -7.35 -13.88
C LEU A 89 32.83 -8.59 -13.16
N THR A 90 34.05 -9.00 -13.47
CA THR A 90 34.73 -10.11 -12.79
C THR A 90 35.60 -9.64 -11.63
N ALA A 91 35.78 -8.32 -11.48
CA ALA A 91 36.59 -7.74 -10.41
C ALA A 91 36.01 -8.00 -9.04
N SER A 92 36.87 -8.26 -8.07
CA SER A 92 36.50 -8.35 -6.65
C SER A 92 37.16 -7.22 -5.88
N TYR A 93 36.40 -6.62 -4.99
CA TYR A 93 36.83 -5.46 -4.19
C TYR A 93 36.76 -5.78 -2.69
N THR A 94 37.45 -4.99 -1.88
CA THR A 94 37.35 -5.08 -0.43
C THR A 94 36.21 -4.17 0.05
N GLY A 95 35.15 -4.78 0.55
CA GLY A 95 33.99 -4.11 1.12
C GLY A 95 34.12 -3.81 2.62
N LYS A 96 32.99 -3.48 3.24
CA LYS A 96 32.84 -3.21 4.67
C LYS A 96 33.36 -4.40 5.49
N GLN A 97 34.04 -4.13 6.60
CA GLN A 97 34.65 -5.12 7.49
C GLN A 97 35.64 -6.08 6.79
N GLY A 98 36.13 -5.72 5.60
CA GLY A 98 37.12 -6.56 4.86
C GLY A 98 36.52 -7.70 4.06
N PHE A 99 35.22 -7.80 3.92
CA PHE A 99 34.57 -8.81 3.07
C PHE A 99 34.84 -8.52 1.59
N ALA A 100 35.00 -9.60 0.82
CA ALA A 100 35.12 -9.49 -0.63
C ALA A 100 33.74 -9.24 -1.25
N VAL A 101 33.61 -8.21 -2.08
CA VAL A 101 32.39 -7.87 -2.81
C VAL A 101 32.65 -7.87 -4.31
N GLY A 102 31.66 -8.27 -5.09
CA GLY A 102 31.73 -8.37 -6.55
C GLY A 102 30.42 -7.98 -7.21
N TRP A 103 30.48 -7.75 -8.52
CA TRP A 103 29.30 -7.44 -9.31
C TRP A 103 28.32 -8.60 -9.39
N ARG A 104 27.02 -8.28 -9.39
CA ARG A 104 25.92 -9.23 -9.58
C ARG A 104 24.82 -8.60 -10.43
N GLU A 105 24.17 -9.43 -11.20
CA GLU A 105 23.10 -9.00 -12.09
C GLU A 105 21.79 -8.75 -11.32
N LEU A 106 21.14 -7.63 -11.61
CA LEU A 106 19.79 -7.29 -11.14
C LEU A 106 18.73 -7.49 -12.23
N GLY A 107 19.14 -7.63 -13.49
CA GLY A 107 18.24 -7.62 -14.64
C GLY A 107 17.66 -6.23 -14.94
N ASP A 108 16.49 -6.18 -15.56
CA ASP A 108 15.79 -4.93 -15.86
C ASP A 108 15.13 -4.35 -14.59
N ILE A 109 15.58 -3.17 -14.19
CA ILE A 109 15.03 -2.40 -13.06
C ILE A 109 14.33 -1.10 -13.51
N ALA A 110 14.14 -0.91 -14.82
CA ALA A 110 13.50 0.29 -15.34
C ALA A 110 12.06 0.46 -14.82
N ASN A 111 11.73 1.67 -14.39
CA ASN A 111 10.41 2.07 -13.91
C ASN A 111 9.88 1.28 -12.68
N ARG A 112 10.77 0.73 -11.85
CA ARG A 112 10.41 0.09 -10.58
C ARG A 112 11.35 0.51 -9.47
N ARG A 113 10.82 0.51 -8.25
CA ARG A 113 11.63 0.63 -7.03
C ARG A 113 12.47 -0.63 -6.84
N VAL A 114 13.71 -0.46 -6.49
CA VAL A 114 14.63 -1.53 -6.10
C VAL A 114 15.01 -1.34 -4.64
N ASP A 115 14.58 -2.26 -3.78
CA ASP A 115 15.04 -2.35 -2.39
C ASP A 115 16.44 -3.01 -2.41
N LEU A 116 17.45 -2.20 -2.11
CA LEU A 116 18.85 -2.65 -2.14
C LEU A 116 19.22 -3.52 -0.94
N HIS A 117 18.44 -3.48 0.16
CA HIS A 117 18.64 -4.33 1.33
C HIS A 117 18.47 -5.82 1.02
N VAL A 118 17.47 -6.19 0.21
CA VAL A 118 17.22 -7.60 -0.15
C VAL A 118 18.36 -8.24 -0.92
N HIS A 119 19.31 -7.42 -1.35
CA HIS A 119 20.50 -7.84 -2.06
C HIS A 119 21.76 -7.84 -1.19
N GLN A 120 21.64 -7.71 0.13
CA GLN A 120 22.75 -7.68 1.09
C GLN A 120 22.60 -8.73 2.18
N GLU A 121 23.73 -9.13 2.75
CA GLU A 121 23.77 -9.84 4.02
C GLU A 121 23.36 -8.90 5.16
N ASP A 122 22.62 -9.37 6.16
CA ASP A 122 22.03 -8.55 7.24
C ASP A 122 23.05 -7.62 7.92
N PHE A 123 24.27 -8.06 8.14
CA PHE A 123 25.32 -7.27 8.80
C PHE A 123 25.97 -6.18 7.92
N LEU A 124 25.57 -6.08 6.65
CA LEU A 124 26.06 -5.07 5.69
C LEU A 124 24.99 -4.03 5.33
N GLN A 125 23.88 -3.96 6.05
CA GLN A 125 22.73 -3.15 5.65
C GLN A 125 22.85 -1.67 6.02
N ASP A 126 23.42 -1.30 7.17
CA ASP A 126 23.56 0.09 7.62
C ASP A 126 24.94 0.67 7.30
N ASN A 127 25.01 1.98 7.10
CA ASN A 127 26.24 2.72 6.84
C ASN A 127 27.08 2.08 5.72
N VAL A 128 26.46 1.95 4.55
CA VAL A 128 27.02 1.31 3.37
C VAL A 128 26.72 2.13 2.12
N LEU A 129 27.43 1.82 1.05
CA LEU A 129 27.12 2.31 -0.28
C LEU A 129 27.23 1.20 -1.32
N CYS A 130 26.56 1.42 -2.44
CA CYS A 130 26.64 0.56 -3.60
C CYS A 130 26.89 1.35 -4.88
N TYR A 131 27.21 0.59 -5.92
CA TYR A 131 27.28 1.04 -7.30
C TYR A 131 26.30 0.25 -8.16
N LEU A 132 25.60 0.95 -9.04
CA LEU A 132 24.76 0.40 -10.07
C LEU A 132 25.35 0.76 -11.43
N TRP A 133 25.32 -0.14 -12.37
CA TRP A 133 25.79 0.10 -13.73
C TRP A 133 24.86 -0.57 -14.74
N SER A 134 24.61 0.15 -15.84
CA SER A 134 23.93 -0.39 -17.04
C SER A 134 24.40 0.33 -18.29
N THR A 135 23.92 -0.11 -19.45
CA THR A 135 24.14 0.53 -20.73
C THR A 135 22.83 0.94 -21.38
N VAL A 136 22.88 1.97 -22.22
CA VAL A 136 21.79 2.38 -23.09
C VAL A 136 22.30 2.49 -24.50
N THR A 137 21.71 1.75 -25.44
CA THR A 137 22.09 1.77 -26.84
C THR A 137 21.02 2.46 -27.66
N VAL A 138 21.46 3.40 -28.50
CA VAL A 138 20.60 4.14 -29.44
C VAL A 138 21.23 4.16 -30.82
N ASP A 139 20.42 4.20 -31.87
CA ASP A 139 20.91 4.18 -33.25
C ASP A 139 21.41 5.55 -33.73
N GLU A 140 20.85 6.62 -33.17
CA GLU A 140 21.23 8.00 -33.46
C GLU A 140 21.31 8.83 -32.18
N ASP A 141 22.01 9.99 -32.24
CA ASP A 141 22.08 10.92 -31.14
C ASP A 141 20.68 11.41 -30.75
N GLN A 142 20.31 11.25 -29.49
CA GLN A 142 19.00 11.66 -28.98
C GLN A 142 19.04 12.06 -27.51
N VAL A 143 18.04 12.82 -27.07
CA VAL A 143 17.86 13.19 -25.66
C VAL A 143 16.76 12.33 -25.06
N LEU A 144 17.09 11.60 -23.98
CA LEU A 144 16.12 10.78 -23.25
C LEU A 144 15.78 11.46 -21.91
N PRO A 145 14.54 11.91 -21.69
CA PRO A 145 14.11 12.38 -20.38
C PRO A 145 13.96 11.22 -19.42
N ILE A 146 14.51 11.35 -18.21
CA ILE A 146 14.35 10.39 -17.13
C ILE A 146 14.01 11.09 -15.83
N THR A 147 13.41 10.35 -14.89
CA THR A 147 13.43 10.73 -13.47
C THR A 147 14.12 9.66 -12.66
N THR A 148 14.80 10.06 -11.59
CA THR A 148 15.51 9.14 -10.72
C THR A 148 15.53 9.64 -9.29
N GLY A 149 15.64 8.73 -8.35
CA GLY A 149 15.77 9.02 -6.92
C GLY A 149 16.38 7.88 -6.14
N SER A 150 16.81 8.19 -4.94
CA SER A 150 17.41 7.25 -4.00
C SER A 150 16.92 7.56 -2.58
N ASP A 151 16.90 6.58 -1.74
CA ASP A 151 16.99 6.62 -0.29
C ASP A 151 18.45 6.40 0.03
N ASP A 152 19.01 7.27 0.54
CA ASP A 152 19.67 8.47 0.89
C ASP A 152 20.38 9.21 -0.30
N GLY A 153 21.70 9.43 -0.17
CA GLY A 153 22.52 10.20 -1.12
C GLY A 153 22.77 9.48 -2.44
N MET A 154 22.94 10.24 -3.51
CA MET A 154 23.17 9.68 -4.85
C MET A 154 24.19 10.49 -5.65
N ARG A 155 25.01 9.78 -6.42
CA ARG A 155 25.77 10.33 -7.55
C ARG A 155 25.40 9.58 -8.82
N PHE A 156 25.15 10.30 -9.91
CA PHE A 156 24.70 9.73 -11.18
C PHE A 156 25.58 10.24 -12.31
N TRP A 157 26.12 9.32 -13.12
CA TRP A 157 26.96 9.64 -14.27
C TRP A 157 26.37 9.08 -15.57
N LEU A 158 26.47 9.85 -16.63
CA LEU A 158 26.27 9.43 -18.01
C LEU A 158 27.62 9.54 -18.75
N ASN A 159 28.09 8.46 -19.35
CA ASN A 159 29.33 8.41 -20.13
C ASN A 159 30.55 9.00 -19.37
N GLY A 160 30.58 8.85 -18.04
CA GLY A 160 31.60 9.39 -17.15
C GLY A 160 31.44 10.86 -16.77
N GLU A 161 30.42 11.55 -17.29
CA GLU A 161 30.03 12.88 -16.86
C GLU A 161 29.09 12.82 -15.66
N LEU A 162 29.38 13.57 -14.59
CA LEU A 162 28.58 13.62 -13.36
C LEU A 162 27.38 14.55 -13.56
N LEU A 163 26.16 14.01 -13.48
CA LEU A 163 24.91 14.75 -13.65
C LEU A 163 24.22 15.07 -12.33
N VAL A 164 24.35 14.20 -11.31
CA VAL A 164 23.79 14.41 -9.97
C VAL A 164 24.86 14.13 -8.93
N ASP A 165 24.93 15.00 -7.91
CA ASP A 165 25.83 14.88 -6.75
C ASP A 165 25.09 15.39 -5.51
N ILE A 166 24.43 14.48 -4.78
CA ILE A 166 23.58 14.79 -3.62
C ILE A 166 23.97 13.88 -2.46
N ASP A 167 24.48 14.47 -1.39
CA ASP A 167 24.83 13.78 -0.14
C ASP A 167 23.87 14.25 0.96
N VAL A 168 22.73 13.55 1.10
CA VAL A 168 21.65 13.85 2.06
C VAL A 168 21.03 12.58 2.58
N GLY A 169 20.62 12.59 3.86
CA GLY A 169 19.73 11.57 4.42
C GLY A 169 18.29 11.88 4.04
N ARG A 170 17.64 10.99 3.31
CA ARG A 170 16.23 11.14 2.87
C ARG A 170 15.60 9.80 2.52
N GLY A 171 14.27 9.71 2.65
CA GLY A 171 13.53 8.60 2.04
C GLY A 171 13.46 8.71 0.52
N LEU A 172 13.12 7.59 -0.16
CA LEU A 172 13.00 7.55 -1.61
C LEU A 172 11.92 8.53 -2.11
N ASP A 173 12.34 9.44 -2.99
CA ASP A 173 11.46 10.18 -3.90
C ASP A 173 11.86 9.79 -5.34
N SER A 174 11.00 9.02 -6.00
CA SER A 174 11.26 8.45 -7.33
C SER A 174 11.43 9.48 -8.45
N ALA A 175 11.06 10.72 -8.20
CA ALA A 175 11.16 11.84 -9.12
C ALA A 175 12.03 13.00 -8.57
N ALA A 176 12.85 12.74 -7.55
CA ALA A 176 13.72 13.75 -6.92
C ALA A 176 14.61 14.49 -7.92
N HIS A 177 15.00 13.83 -9.00
CA HIS A 177 15.83 14.40 -10.07
C HIS A 177 15.23 14.12 -11.43
N SER A 178 14.90 15.16 -12.19
CA SER A 178 14.54 15.10 -13.62
C SER A 178 15.77 15.42 -14.45
N LEU A 179 16.20 14.48 -15.29
CA LEU A 179 17.41 14.58 -16.10
C LEU A 179 17.07 14.46 -17.58
N GLN A 180 17.87 15.14 -18.42
CA GLN A 180 17.88 14.96 -19.85
C GLN A 180 19.19 14.25 -20.20
N LEU A 181 19.11 12.98 -20.59
CA LEU A 181 20.29 12.20 -20.96
C LEU A 181 20.64 12.45 -22.44
N ASP A 182 21.75 13.14 -22.70
CA ASP A 182 22.28 13.34 -24.05
C ASP A 182 22.96 12.07 -24.55
N LEU A 183 22.16 11.13 -25.07
CA LEU A 183 22.65 9.85 -25.60
C LEU A 183 23.30 10.03 -26.98
N LYS A 184 24.44 9.38 -27.16
CA LYS A 184 25.17 9.31 -28.43
C LYS A 184 24.90 8.00 -29.14
N ALA A 185 24.90 8.02 -30.48
CA ALA A 185 24.71 6.80 -31.27
C ALA A 185 25.68 5.70 -30.82
N GLY A 186 25.14 4.50 -30.62
CA GLY A 186 25.87 3.37 -30.01
C GLY A 186 25.65 3.22 -28.52
N VAL A 187 26.61 2.63 -27.82
CA VAL A 187 26.52 2.28 -26.41
C VAL A 187 26.86 3.46 -25.52
N ASN A 188 25.95 3.84 -24.63
CA ASN A 188 26.14 4.81 -23.58
C ASN A 188 26.18 4.07 -22.22
N HIS A 189 26.97 4.59 -21.28
CA HIS A 189 27.12 4.01 -19.93
C HIS A 189 26.45 4.86 -18.87
N ILE A 190 25.62 4.22 -18.06
CA ILE A 190 25.05 4.79 -16.84
C ILE A 190 25.73 4.18 -15.64
N PHE A 191 26.16 5.02 -14.71
CA PHE A 191 26.79 4.60 -13.49
C PHE A 191 26.19 5.40 -12.32
N VAL A 192 25.81 4.71 -11.27
CA VAL A 192 25.14 5.34 -10.11
C VAL A 192 25.80 4.85 -8.84
N LYS A 193 26.00 5.75 -7.88
CA LYS A 193 26.42 5.46 -6.52
C LYS A 193 25.30 5.85 -5.59
N VAL A 194 24.89 4.96 -4.68
CA VAL A 194 23.85 5.21 -3.69
C VAL A 194 24.40 4.88 -2.32
N SER A 195 24.22 5.81 -1.37
CA SER A 195 24.60 5.62 0.03
C SER A 195 23.39 5.25 0.88
N GLU A 196 23.65 4.62 2.00
CA GLU A 196 22.70 4.29 3.05
C GLU A 196 23.32 4.57 4.42
N GLY A 197 22.63 5.37 5.23
CA GLY A 197 22.98 5.61 6.64
C GLY A 197 22.29 4.57 7.52
N GLN A 198 21.03 4.79 7.83
CA GLN A 198 20.17 3.91 8.62
C GLN A 198 18.73 4.04 8.14
N GLY A 199 18.06 2.94 7.89
CA GLY A 199 16.64 2.93 7.52
C GLY A 199 16.33 2.24 6.20
N GLY A 200 15.75 2.95 5.23
CA GLY A 200 15.47 2.44 3.90
C GLY A 200 16.69 2.54 2.98
N TRP A 201 16.88 1.63 2.05
CA TRP A 201 17.92 1.71 1.02
C TRP A 201 17.37 1.34 -0.34
N ASP A 202 16.96 2.38 -1.06
CA ASP A 202 16.20 2.21 -2.29
C ASP A 202 16.80 3.01 -3.44
N PHE A 203 16.59 2.50 -4.64
CA PHE A 203 16.87 3.21 -5.88
C PHE A 203 15.73 3.05 -6.87
N GLN A 204 15.42 4.11 -7.60
CA GLN A 204 14.47 4.06 -8.71
C GLN A 204 14.94 4.91 -9.87
N ILE A 205 14.79 4.39 -11.07
CA ILE A 205 14.98 5.10 -12.33
C ILE A 205 13.76 4.87 -13.25
N ASN A 206 13.16 5.96 -13.70
CA ASN A 206 12.06 5.94 -14.66
C ASN A 206 12.63 6.41 -16.00
N CYS A 207 12.90 5.46 -16.87
CA CYS A 207 13.66 5.68 -18.11
C CYS A 207 12.96 5.17 -19.36
N ARG A 208 11.75 4.64 -19.22
CA ARG A 208 10.92 4.31 -20.39
C ARG A 208 10.15 5.54 -20.82
N VAL A 209 10.16 5.81 -22.12
CA VAL A 209 9.28 6.83 -22.70
C VAL A 209 7.83 6.44 -22.42
N PRO A 210 7.03 7.27 -21.73
CA PRO A 210 5.66 6.92 -21.44
C PRO A 210 4.86 6.80 -22.74
N LEU A 211 4.00 5.78 -22.83
CA LEU A 211 2.98 5.74 -23.87
C LEU A 211 1.93 6.83 -23.60
N PRO A 212 1.30 7.39 -24.63
CA PRO A 212 0.13 8.25 -24.42
C PRO A 212 -0.90 7.56 -23.51
N PRO A 213 -1.47 8.24 -22.50
CA PRO A 213 -2.26 7.62 -21.43
C PRO A 213 -3.37 6.67 -21.91
N ARG A 214 -4.07 7.05 -23.00
CA ARG A 214 -5.11 6.21 -23.62
C ARG A 214 -4.57 4.91 -24.19
N ILE A 215 -3.39 4.94 -24.81
CA ILE A 215 -2.76 3.75 -25.40
C ILE A 215 -2.21 2.86 -24.30
N ASP A 216 -1.58 3.44 -23.28
CA ASP A 216 -1.08 2.74 -22.10
C ASP A 216 -2.21 1.98 -21.37
N ALA A 217 -3.35 2.64 -21.15
CA ALA A 217 -4.52 2.04 -20.51
C ALA A 217 -5.12 0.89 -21.36
N GLU A 218 -5.23 1.07 -22.69
CA GLU A 218 -5.71 0.02 -23.58
C GLU A 218 -4.76 -1.18 -23.64
N LEU A 219 -3.47 -0.93 -23.75
CA LEU A 219 -2.44 -1.97 -23.80
C LEU A 219 -2.42 -2.76 -22.49
N THR A 220 -2.39 -2.10 -21.34
CA THR A 220 -2.41 -2.72 -20.02
C THR A 220 -3.64 -3.63 -19.87
N TYR A 221 -4.83 -3.13 -20.20
CA TYR A 221 -6.05 -3.92 -20.19
C TYR A 221 -5.95 -5.21 -21.02
N ARG A 222 -5.45 -5.10 -22.26
CA ARG A 222 -5.30 -6.25 -23.16
C ARG A 222 -4.29 -7.26 -22.63
N LEU A 223 -3.16 -6.77 -22.13
CA LEU A 223 -2.12 -7.63 -21.58
C LEU A 223 -2.60 -8.36 -20.32
N ASP A 224 -3.30 -7.69 -19.42
CA ASP A 224 -3.80 -8.30 -18.18
C ASP A 224 -4.91 -9.33 -18.46
N ARG A 225 -5.78 -9.05 -19.42
CA ARG A 225 -6.81 -10.01 -19.86
C ARG A 225 -6.24 -11.25 -20.55
N ASP A 226 -5.33 -11.05 -21.51
CA ASP A 226 -4.84 -12.13 -22.36
C ASP A 226 -3.68 -12.91 -21.70
N PHE A 227 -2.91 -12.25 -20.82
CA PHE A 227 -1.75 -12.79 -20.13
C PHE A 227 -1.77 -12.40 -18.64
N PRO A 228 -2.72 -12.86 -17.83
CA PRO A 228 -2.83 -12.49 -16.43
C PRO A 228 -1.53 -12.80 -15.67
N SER A 229 -1.04 -11.83 -14.92
CA SER A 229 0.24 -11.89 -14.20
C SER A 229 0.17 -12.69 -12.90
N SER A 230 -1.04 -12.96 -12.40
CA SER A 230 -1.27 -13.72 -11.16
C SER A 230 -2.54 -14.59 -11.28
N PRO A 231 -2.71 -15.62 -10.42
CA PRO A 231 -3.96 -16.38 -10.36
C PRO A 231 -5.18 -15.51 -10.05
N VAL A 232 -5.03 -14.47 -9.22
CA VAL A 232 -6.10 -13.54 -8.83
C VAL A 232 -6.59 -12.71 -10.01
N ALA A 233 -5.70 -12.27 -10.88
CA ALA A 233 -6.02 -11.47 -12.07
C ALA A 233 -6.92 -12.21 -13.10
N ARG A 234 -7.18 -13.51 -12.90
CA ARG A 234 -8.17 -14.26 -13.69
C ARG A 234 -9.61 -13.94 -13.29
N TYR A 235 -9.80 -13.49 -12.05
CA TYR A 235 -11.11 -13.26 -11.45
C TYR A 235 -11.40 -11.78 -11.22
N TRP A 236 -10.36 -10.97 -10.97
CA TRP A 236 -10.45 -9.53 -10.78
C TRP A 236 -9.55 -8.83 -11.78
N GLN A 237 -10.16 -8.14 -12.72
CA GLN A 237 -9.44 -7.38 -13.74
C GLN A 237 -9.31 -5.92 -13.33
N THR A 238 -8.10 -5.39 -13.41
CA THR A 238 -7.80 -3.98 -13.13
C THR A 238 -7.86 -3.18 -14.43
N LEU A 239 -8.66 -2.11 -14.43
CA LEU A 239 -8.87 -1.18 -15.55
C LEU A 239 -8.26 0.17 -15.19
N THR A 240 -7.34 0.68 -16.00
CA THR A 240 -6.65 1.95 -15.75
C THR A 240 -7.37 3.10 -16.45
N TYR A 241 -7.57 4.21 -15.73
CA TYR A 241 -8.07 5.46 -16.32
C TYR A 241 -6.94 6.20 -17.03
N PRO A 242 -7.15 6.71 -18.27
CA PRO A 242 -6.16 7.49 -18.99
C PRO A 242 -6.14 8.94 -18.45
N ILE A 243 -5.38 9.17 -17.37
CA ILE A 243 -5.22 10.51 -16.79
C ILE A 243 -4.40 11.36 -17.76
N PRO A 244 -4.83 12.60 -18.10
CA PRO A 244 -4.05 13.52 -18.92
C PRO A 244 -2.65 13.81 -18.33
N ASP A 245 -1.63 13.94 -19.18
CA ASP A 245 -0.23 14.13 -18.75
C ASP A 245 0.01 15.45 -18.00
N ASP A 246 -0.88 16.43 -18.14
CA ASP A 246 -0.84 17.73 -17.48
C ASP A 246 -1.61 17.75 -16.14
N GLU A 247 -2.25 16.64 -15.73
CA GLU A 247 -2.99 16.53 -14.48
C GLU A 247 -2.29 15.58 -13.48
N LEU A 248 -2.14 16.03 -12.23
CA LEU A 248 -1.56 15.27 -11.14
C LEU A 248 -2.67 14.78 -10.19
N ILE A 249 -3.16 13.58 -10.44
CA ILE A 249 -4.27 12.97 -9.67
C ILE A 249 -3.70 12.14 -8.51
N GLU A 250 -3.06 12.79 -7.54
CA GLU A 250 -2.64 12.21 -6.25
C GLU A 250 -3.88 12.07 -5.35
N VAL A 251 -4.53 10.91 -5.37
CA VAL A 251 -5.87 10.75 -4.79
C VAL A 251 -5.87 10.90 -3.28
N GLY A 252 -6.69 11.83 -2.77
CA GLY A 252 -6.96 12.05 -1.35
C GLY A 252 -8.37 11.63 -0.92
N GLY A 253 -9.34 11.54 -1.84
CA GLY A 253 -10.72 11.15 -1.56
C GLY A 253 -11.44 10.62 -2.77
N LEU A 254 -12.40 9.72 -2.56
CA LEU A 254 -13.30 9.17 -3.57
C LEU A 254 -14.75 9.20 -3.08
N ALA A 255 -15.67 9.58 -3.94
CA ALA A 255 -17.11 9.51 -3.70
C ALA A 255 -17.87 9.33 -5.02
N PHE A 256 -19.16 9.08 -4.94
CA PHE A 256 -20.05 9.04 -6.11
C PHE A 256 -21.20 10.01 -5.91
N LEU A 257 -21.53 10.78 -6.94
CA LEU A 257 -22.77 11.56 -7.00
C LEU A 257 -23.98 10.61 -7.09
N ALA A 258 -25.17 11.12 -6.82
CA ALA A 258 -26.40 10.34 -6.88
C ALA A 258 -26.70 9.77 -8.28
N ASP A 259 -26.17 10.39 -9.34
CA ASP A 259 -26.24 9.91 -10.70
C ASP A 259 -25.21 8.80 -11.05
N GLY A 260 -24.34 8.47 -10.08
CA GLY A 260 -23.33 7.44 -10.19
C GLY A 260 -21.99 7.91 -10.74
N ARG A 261 -21.82 9.17 -11.12
CA ARG A 261 -20.51 9.68 -11.57
C ARG A 261 -19.53 9.76 -10.41
N PRO A 262 -18.28 9.27 -10.59
CA PRO A 262 -17.28 9.34 -9.53
C PRO A 262 -16.68 10.75 -9.37
N LEU A 263 -16.42 11.11 -8.12
CA LEU A 263 -15.63 12.27 -7.70
C LEU A 263 -14.29 11.81 -7.14
N VAL A 264 -13.22 12.50 -7.51
CA VAL A 264 -11.85 12.25 -7.06
C VAL A 264 -11.25 13.53 -6.51
N ALA A 265 -11.00 13.58 -5.19
CA ALA A 265 -10.20 14.65 -4.61
C ALA A 265 -8.72 14.35 -4.74
N THR A 266 -7.93 15.37 -5.05
CA THR A 266 -6.48 15.27 -5.07
C THR A 266 -5.88 15.86 -3.80
N ARG A 267 -4.77 15.32 -3.34
CA ARG A 267 -4.00 15.91 -2.22
C ARG A 267 -3.46 17.31 -2.54
N ARG A 268 -3.60 17.77 -3.79
CA ARG A 268 -3.19 19.11 -4.24
C ARG A 268 -4.30 20.15 -4.14
N GLY A 269 -5.52 19.74 -3.81
CA GLY A 269 -6.62 20.66 -3.52
C GLY A 269 -7.69 20.75 -4.60
N ASP A 270 -7.63 19.90 -5.61
CA ASP A 270 -8.65 19.81 -6.64
C ASP A 270 -9.62 18.66 -6.37
N VAL A 271 -10.85 18.78 -6.83
CA VAL A 271 -11.83 17.70 -6.93
C VAL A 271 -12.23 17.57 -8.40
N PHE A 272 -12.08 16.39 -8.95
CA PHE A 272 -12.47 16.07 -10.33
C PHE A 272 -13.72 15.21 -10.34
N LEU A 273 -14.63 15.52 -11.27
CA LEU A 273 -15.72 14.67 -11.69
C LEU A 273 -15.26 13.86 -12.89
N ILE A 274 -15.52 12.55 -12.91
CA ILE A 274 -15.13 11.70 -14.04
C ILE A 274 -16.37 11.35 -14.88
N GLU A 275 -16.42 11.84 -16.11
CA GLU A 275 -17.37 11.40 -17.12
C GLU A 275 -16.83 10.19 -17.88
N GLY A 276 -17.73 9.32 -18.37
CA GLY A 276 -17.33 8.13 -19.12
C GLY A 276 -16.57 7.08 -18.30
N ALA A 277 -16.81 7.05 -16.99
CA ALA A 277 -16.06 6.26 -16.01
C ALA A 277 -16.20 4.73 -16.17
N TYR A 278 -17.27 4.24 -16.78
CA TYR A 278 -17.67 2.82 -16.76
C TYR A 278 -17.35 2.03 -18.03
N GLY A 279 -16.49 2.56 -18.89
CA GLY A 279 -15.96 1.80 -20.03
C GLY A 279 -15.09 0.60 -19.59
N GLU A 280 -14.96 -0.40 -20.45
CA GLU A 280 -14.10 -1.57 -20.24
C GLU A 280 -13.14 -1.78 -21.42
N PRO A 281 -11.95 -1.18 -21.40
CA PRO A 281 -11.42 -0.21 -20.41
C PRO A 281 -12.05 1.20 -20.56
N PRO A 282 -11.93 2.09 -19.54
CA PRO A 282 -12.57 3.40 -19.52
C PRO A 282 -11.80 4.44 -20.35
N LEU A 283 -11.57 4.16 -21.65
CA LEU A 283 -10.73 4.97 -22.55
C LEU A 283 -11.32 6.34 -22.89
N ASP A 284 -12.62 6.52 -22.68
CA ASP A 284 -13.31 7.77 -22.94
C ASP A 284 -13.55 8.58 -21.67
N ALA A 285 -12.93 8.17 -20.54
CA ALA A 285 -12.99 8.88 -19.29
C ALA A 285 -12.41 10.29 -19.41
N ARG A 286 -13.13 11.28 -18.88
CA ARG A 286 -12.73 12.69 -18.85
C ARG A 286 -12.77 13.21 -17.42
N PHE A 287 -11.67 13.81 -16.99
CA PHE A 287 -11.54 14.44 -15.69
C PHE A 287 -11.95 15.92 -15.80
N MET A 288 -13.09 16.29 -15.21
CA MET A 288 -13.59 17.64 -15.19
C MET A 288 -13.46 18.23 -13.80
N ARG A 289 -12.89 19.41 -13.66
CA ARG A 289 -12.66 20.06 -12.36
C ARG A 289 -13.97 20.53 -11.74
N PHE A 290 -14.42 19.84 -10.67
CA PHE A 290 -15.59 20.14 -9.89
C PHE A 290 -15.32 21.21 -8.83
N ALA A 291 -14.17 21.14 -8.12
CA ALA A 291 -13.75 22.11 -7.12
C ALA A 291 -12.23 22.26 -7.12
N GLU A 292 -11.74 23.40 -6.61
CA GLU A 292 -10.31 23.71 -6.52
C GLU A 292 -9.98 24.57 -5.31
N GLY A 293 -8.69 24.68 -4.96
CA GLY A 293 -8.21 25.57 -3.89
C GLY A 293 -8.38 25.02 -2.49
N LEU A 294 -8.64 23.72 -2.33
CA LEU A 294 -8.77 23.06 -1.02
C LEU A 294 -7.39 22.78 -0.41
N HIS A 295 -7.32 22.74 0.93
CA HIS A 295 -6.09 22.49 1.67
C HIS A 295 -5.91 21.02 1.98
N GLU A 296 -5.30 20.26 1.05
CA GLU A 296 -4.98 18.84 1.15
C GLU A 296 -6.18 17.98 1.60
N PRO A 297 -7.24 17.90 0.77
CA PRO A 297 -8.42 17.11 1.10
C PRO A 297 -8.08 15.62 1.17
N LEU A 298 -8.40 14.97 2.30
CA LEU A 298 -8.11 13.57 2.58
C LEU A 298 -9.37 12.76 2.88
N GLY A 299 -10.33 12.89 1.99
CA GLY A 299 -11.56 12.12 1.90
C GLY A 299 -12.67 12.93 1.26
N LEU A 300 -13.64 12.23 0.68
CA LEU A 300 -14.86 12.75 0.09
C LEU A 300 -16.07 11.93 0.55
N ALA A 301 -17.20 12.58 0.69
CA ALA A 301 -18.49 11.93 0.77
C ALA A 301 -19.55 12.80 0.09
N ALA A 302 -20.33 12.23 -0.81
CA ALA A 302 -21.48 12.89 -1.41
C ALA A 302 -22.77 12.39 -0.72
N ARG A 303 -23.69 13.30 -0.47
CA ARG A 303 -24.99 12.97 0.14
C ARG A 303 -26.08 13.95 -0.23
N GLN A 304 -27.32 13.48 -0.16
CA GLN A 304 -28.48 14.34 -0.32
C GLN A 304 -28.77 15.07 1.00
N ASP A 305 -28.64 16.39 0.99
CA ASP A 305 -29.05 17.27 2.07
C ASP A 305 -30.45 17.86 1.82
N ALA A 306 -30.96 18.67 2.76
CA ALA A 306 -32.28 19.29 2.65
C ALA A 306 -32.36 20.31 1.49
N ASP A 307 -31.24 20.90 1.09
CA ASP A 307 -31.14 21.94 0.06
C ASP A 307 -30.49 21.45 -1.25
N GLY A 308 -30.25 20.14 -1.39
CA GLY A 308 -29.71 19.50 -2.60
C GLY A 308 -28.58 18.54 -2.32
N GLU A 309 -28.00 17.99 -3.37
CA GLU A 309 -26.81 17.14 -3.27
C GLU A 309 -25.60 17.97 -2.86
N ALA A 310 -24.86 17.50 -1.85
CA ALA A 310 -23.68 18.15 -1.34
C ALA A 310 -22.50 17.17 -1.26
N VAL A 311 -21.32 17.70 -1.50
CA VAL A 311 -20.04 16.97 -1.39
C VAL A 311 -19.30 17.50 -0.17
N TYR A 312 -18.94 16.60 0.74
CA TYR A 312 -18.19 16.93 1.94
C TYR A 312 -16.75 16.44 1.81
N THR A 313 -15.80 17.29 2.21
CA THR A 313 -14.40 16.94 2.24
C THR A 313 -13.74 17.41 3.53
N VAL A 314 -12.85 16.56 4.08
CA VAL A 314 -12.03 16.95 5.22
C VAL A 314 -10.73 17.54 4.71
N GLN A 315 -10.48 18.78 5.06
CA GLN A 315 -9.23 19.49 4.90
C GLN A 315 -8.41 19.42 6.20
N ARG A 316 -7.18 19.91 6.22
CA ARG A 316 -6.32 19.88 7.43
C ARG A 316 -6.97 20.53 8.66
N GLY A 317 -7.71 21.62 8.49
CA GLY A 317 -8.27 22.42 9.57
C GLY A 317 -9.80 22.49 9.60
N GLU A 318 -10.51 21.86 8.65
CA GLU A 318 -11.97 21.95 8.60
C GLU A 318 -12.63 20.82 7.83
N LEU A 319 -13.88 20.56 8.12
CA LEU A 319 -14.83 19.86 7.27
C LEU A 319 -15.54 20.90 6.40
N THR A 320 -15.36 20.79 5.09
CA THR A 320 -15.94 21.71 4.09
C THR A 320 -17.09 21.04 3.36
N ARG A 321 -18.17 21.78 3.16
CA ARG A 321 -19.31 21.40 2.33
C ARG A 321 -19.25 22.14 1.00
N LEU A 322 -19.31 21.41 -0.10
CA LEU A 322 -19.29 21.92 -1.47
C LEU A 322 -20.64 21.64 -2.12
N MET A 323 -21.16 22.59 -2.90
CA MET A 323 -22.37 22.37 -3.71
C MET A 323 -22.21 23.03 -5.08
N ASP A 324 -22.73 22.36 -6.08
CA ASP A 324 -23.09 22.92 -7.37
C ASP A 324 -24.58 23.31 -7.32
N ARG A 325 -24.88 24.59 -7.30
CA ARG A 325 -26.26 25.13 -7.17
C ARG A 325 -26.88 25.51 -8.49
N ASP A 326 -26.10 25.76 -9.52
CA ASP A 326 -26.57 26.17 -10.84
C ASP A 326 -26.54 25.02 -11.89
N GLY A 327 -25.96 23.86 -11.53
CA GLY A 327 -26.02 22.64 -12.32
C GLY A 327 -25.02 22.60 -13.47
N ASP A 328 -23.89 23.31 -13.35
CA ASP A 328 -22.84 23.34 -14.36
C ASP A 328 -21.70 22.33 -14.13
N ASP A 329 -21.89 21.39 -13.16
CA ASP A 329 -20.93 20.40 -12.70
C ASP A 329 -19.68 21.01 -12.00
N ARG A 330 -19.81 22.24 -11.46
CA ARG A 330 -18.77 22.91 -10.66
C ARG A 330 -19.35 23.43 -9.35
N ALA A 331 -18.60 23.26 -8.27
CA ALA A 331 -19.01 23.81 -6.97
C ALA A 331 -18.92 25.34 -6.98
N ASP A 332 -20.05 26.00 -6.75
CA ASP A 332 -20.15 27.45 -6.58
C ASP A 332 -20.41 27.85 -5.11
N LEU A 333 -20.58 26.87 -4.22
CA LEU A 333 -20.64 27.06 -2.77
C LEU A 333 -19.50 26.26 -2.09
N TYR A 334 -18.69 26.97 -1.32
CA TYR A 334 -17.69 26.44 -0.39
C TYR A 334 -18.06 26.91 1.01
N GLN A 335 -18.53 26.00 1.84
CA GLN A 335 -19.01 26.33 3.19
C GLN A 335 -18.18 25.58 4.23
N THR A 336 -17.51 26.29 5.14
CA THR A 336 -16.97 25.68 6.36
C THR A 336 -18.12 25.09 7.16
N PHE A 337 -18.14 23.78 7.30
CA PHE A 337 -19.18 23.05 8.03
C PHE A 337 -18.82 22.88 9.51
N CYS A 338 -17.53 22.61 9.79
CA CYS A 338 -16.95 22.57 11.13
C CYS A 338 -15.44 22.80 11.06
N ASP A 339 -14.89 23.68 11.91
CA ASP A 339 -13.45 23.99 12.05
C ASP A 339 -12.97 23.92 13.52
N ASP A 340 -13.68 23.13 14.35
CA ASP A 340 -13.46 23.04 15.80
C ASP A 340 -12.25 22.18 16.20
N TRP A 341 -11.27 21.94 15.30
CA TRP A 341 -9.99 21.29 15.64
C TRP A 341 -8.80 22.13 15.18
N GLY A 342 -7.65 21.94 15.86
CA GLY A 342 -6.48 22.77 15.61
C GLY A 342 -5.51 22.22 14.55
N VAL A 343 -4.73 23.13 13.97
CA VAL A 343 -3.55 22.86 13.13
C VAL A 343 -2.39 23.71 13.64
N SER A 344 -1.25 23.11 14.00
CA SER A 344 -0.06 23.82 14.49
C SER A 344 0.94 24.17 13.39
N GLY A 345 0.71 23.69 12.15
CA GLY A 345 1.64 23.80 11.03
C GLY A 345 2.62 22.63 10.93
N ASN A 346 2.49 21.60 11.75
CA ASN A 346 3.25 20.36 11.56
C ASN A 346 2.74 19.61 10.32
N TYR A 347 3.65 19.16 9.47
CA TYR A 347 3.30 18.48 8.22
C TYR A 347 2.39 17.25 8.42
N HIS A 348 2.60 16.49 9.51
CA HIS A 348 1.87 15.25 9.78
C HIS A 348 0.51 15.47 10.47
N GLU A 349 0.07 16.68 10.74
CA GLU A 349 -1.26 16.94 11.30
C GLU A 349 -2.36 16.79 10.24
N PHE A 350 -2.45 15.59 9.63
CA PHE A 350 -3.52 15.24 8.70
C PHE A 350 -4.88 15.13 9.43
N ALA A 351 -5.96 15.27 8.67
CA ALA A 351 -7.32 14.98 9.08
C ALA A 351 -7.96 14.11 8.00
N PHE A 352 -8.58 12.99 8.39
CA PHE A 352 -9.12 11.99 7.49
C PHE A 352 -10.63 11.78 7.71
N GLY A 353 -11.32 11.46 6.63
CA GLY A 353 -12.77 11.36 6.57
C GLY A 353 -13.33 12.35 5.55
N PRO A 354 -14.66 12.68 5.56
CA PRO A 354 -15.63 12.17 6.50
C PRO A 354 -16.17 10.80 6.12
N LYS A 355 -16.56 10.02 7.13
CA LYS A 355 -17.46 8.87 6.98
C LYS A 355 -18.75 9.19 7.73
N PHE A 356 -19.89 9.14 7.08
CA PHE A 356 -21.17 9.41 7.72
C PHE A 356 -21.75 8.14 8.36
N ASP A 357 -22.25 8.27 9.60
CA ASP A 357 -23.00 7.21 10.26
C ASP A 357 -24.51 7.28 9.91
N GLY A 358 -25.28 6.28 10.38
CA GLY A 358 -26.73 6.19 10.14
C GLY A 358 -27.55 7.36 10.70
N ASP A 359 -27.01 8.10 11.68
CA ASP A 359 -27.64 9.30 12.26
C ASP A 359 -27.26 10.58 11.50
N GLY A 360 -26.40 10.46 10.47
CA GLY A 360 -25.91 11.58 9.65
C GLY A 360 -24.77 12.38 10.28
N ASN A 361 -24.11 11.86 11.32
CA ASN A 361 -22.91 12.49 11.84
C ASN A 361 -21.70 12.16 10.95
N ALA A 362 -20.83 13.15 10.72
CA ALA A 362 -19.55 12.96 10.04
C ALA A 362 -18.48 12.55 11.04
N TRP A 363 -17.82 11.42 10.81
CA TRP A 363 -16.69 10.95 11.58
C TRP A 363 -15.40 11.38 10.93
N VAL A 364 -14.49 11.92 11.76
CA VAL A 364 -13.16 12.41 11.34
C VAL A 364 -12.12 11.90 12.32
N THR A 365 -10.97 11.45 11.79
CA THR A 365 -9.80 11.09 12.61
C THR A 365 -8.67 12.09 12.39
N LEU A 366 -7.98 12.45 13.47
CA LEU A 366 -7.00 13.52 13.50
C LEU A 366 -5.61 12.97 13.86
N ASN A 367 -4.69 13.07 12.93
CA ASN A 367 -3.30 12.62 13.10
C ASN A 367 -2.57 13.47 14.15
N VAL A 368 -1.67 12.86 14.92
CA VAL A 368 -0.73 13.61 15.77
C VAL A 368 0.31 14.31 14.90
N GLY A 369 0.87 15.43 15.36
CA GLY A 369 2.06 16.03 14.76
C GLY A 369 3.30 15.27 15.19
N PHE A 370 4.30 15.12 14.32
CA PHE A 370 5.56 14.45 14.67
C PHE A 370 6.67 15.46 14.93
N CYS A 371 7.51 15.15 15.95
CA CYS A 371 8.74 15.84 16.24
C CYS A 371 9.82 14.76 16.37
N GLY A 372 10.59 14.55 15.29
CA GLY A 372 11.39 13.34 15.15
C GLY A 372 10.47 12.11 15.06
N ALA A 373 10.80 11.03 15.74
CA ALA A 373 10.00 9.81 15.76
C ALA A 373 8.77 9.88 16.68
N LEU A 374 8.67 10.89 17.57
CA LEU A 374 7.62 10.97 18.57
C LEU A 374 6.43 11.80 18.12
N GLY A 375 5.22 11.26 18.26
CA GLY A 375 3.96 11.97 18.04
C GLY A 375 3.67 13.00 19.13
N LYS A 376 3.10 14.14 18.72
CA LYS A 376 2.71 15.26 19.59
C LYS A 376 1.30 15.75 19.29
N ALA A 377 0.53 16.08 20.31
CA ALA A 377 -0.79 16.70 20.19
C ALA A 377 -0.73 18.13 20.74
N VAL A 378 -0.14 19.05 19.97
CA VAL A 378 0.11 20.44 20.41
C VAL A 378 -1.15 21.29 20.42
N VAL A 379 -2.09 21.02 19.49
CA VAL A 379 -3.37 21.70 19.32
C VAL A 379 -4.52 20.73 19.57
N PRO A 380 -5.76 21.25 19.87
CA PRO A 380 -6.90 20.43 20.24
C PRO A 380 -7.22 19.30 19.26
N TRP A 381 -7.58 18.18 19.84
CA TRP A 381 -8.11 16.96 19.23
C TRP A 381 -7.13 16.18 18.36
N ARG A 382 -5.83 16.56 18.27
CA ARG A 382 -4.83 15.71 17.58
C ARG A 382 -4.63 14.41 18.34
N GLY A 383 -4.71 13.28 17.60
CA GLY A 383 -4.71 11.93 18.16
C GLY A 383 -6.11 11.45 18.62
N TRP A 384 -7.17 12.10 18.15
CA TRP A 384 -8.56 11.77 18.47
C TRP A 384 -9.37 11.38 17.24
N ALA A 385 -10.40 10.57 17.45
CA ALA A 385 -11.55 10.49 16.57
C ALA A 385 -12.63 11.43 17.09
N VAL A 386 -13.22 12.22 16.18
CA VAL A 386 -14.28 13.18 16.50
C VAL A 386 -15.50 12.91 15.63
N LYS A 387 -16.67 13.28 16.14
CA LYS A 387 -17.95 13.17 15.48
C LYS A 387 -18.58 14.56 15.34
N ILE A 388 -19.00 14.93 14.15
CA ILE A 388 -19.60 16.20 13.83
C ILE A 388 -21.07 15.98 13.49
N SER A 389 -21.97 16.54 14.29
CA SER A 389 -23.42 16.38 14.10
C SER A 389 -23.90 17.05 12.79
N PRO A 390 -25.13 16.76 12.32
CA PRO A 390 -25.75 17.48 11.20
C PRO A 390 -25.90 19.00 11.41
N ALA A 391 -25.77 19.46 12.66
CA ALA A 391 -25.75 20.88 13.01
C ALA A 391 -24.35 21.51 13.02
N GLY A 392 -23.29 20.76 12.63
CA GLY A 392 -21.92 21.24 12.61
C GLY A 392 -21.23 21.22 13.99
N VAL A 393 -21.79 20.55 15.01
CA VAL A 393 -21.21 20.52 16.37
C VAL A 393 -20.28 19.33 16.51
N LEU A 394 -19.01 19.61 16.84
CA LEU A 394 -18.00 18.61 17.11
C LEU A 394 -18.16 17.98 18.50
N THR A 395 -18.03 16.67 18.58
CA THR A 395 -17.95 15.89 19.82
C THR A 395 -16.76 14.94 19.73
N PRO A 396 -15.78 14.99 20.65
CA PRO A 396 -14.70 14.02 20.74
C PRO A 396 -15.26 12.65 21.17
N VAL A 397 -14.76 11.57 20.54
CA VAL A 397 -15.28 10.20 20.75
C VAL A 397 -14.31 9.34 21.51
N CYS A 398 -13.10 9.17 20.99
CA CYS A 398 -12.03 8.33 21.58
C CYS A 398 -10.66 8.87 21.16
N ASP A 399 -9.64 8.44 21.86
CA ASP A 399 -8.28 8.97 21.67
C ASP A 399 -7.20 7.90 21.70
N GLY A 400 -5.95 8.33 21.62
CA GLY A 400 -4.80 7.41 21.54
C GLY A 400 -4.51 6.95 20.12
N LEU A 401 -5.01 7.68 19.12
CA LEU A 401 -4.72 7.47 17.71
C LEU A 401 -3.38 8.12 17.36
N ARG A 402 -2.61 7.49 16.47
CA ARG A 402 -1.32 8.03 16.01
C ARG A 402 -1.40 8.61 14.60
N SER A 403 -1.59 7.76 13.61
CA SER A 403 -1.66 8.09 12.19
C SER A 403 -2.86 7.39 11.55
N PRO A 404 -4.08 7.80 11.96
CA PRO A 404 -5.32 7.14 11.58
C PRO A 404 -5.75 7.57 10.17
N ASN A 405 -5.49 6.78 9.13
CA ASN A 405 -5.85 7.16 7.76
C ASN A 405 -7.25 6.68 7.35
N GLY A 406 -7.57 5.40 7.45
CA GLY A 406 -8.85 4.85 6.99
C GLY A 406 -9.94 4.84 8.07
N ILE A 407 -11.17 5.19 7.70
CA ILE A 407 -12.37 5.07 8.54
C ILE A 407 -13.43 4.28 7.78
N GLY A 408 -14.03 3.27 8.41
CA GLY A 408 -15.10 2.46 7.83
C GLY A 408 -16.17 2.09 8.83
N GLN A 409 -17.38 1.87 8.34
CA GLN A 409 -18.50 1.36 9.13
C GLN A 409 -18.66 -0.14 8.87
N TRP A 410 -18.74 -0.93 9.94
CA TRP A 410 -18.99 -2.37 9.85
C TRP A 410 -20.46 -2.65 9.59
N THR A 411 -20.80 -3.90 9.29
CA THR A 411 -22.15 -4.35 8.93
C THR A 411 -23.22 -4.09 9.97
N ASP A 412 -22.88 -3.94 11.24
CA ASP A 412 -23.77 -3.64 12.36
C ASP A 412 -23.88 -2.13 12.69
N GLY A 413 -23.15 -1.28 11.96
CA GLY A 413 -23.13 0.16 12.13
C GLY A 413 -22.02 0.71 13.00
N GLU A 414 -21.22 -0.13 13.65
CA GLU A 414 -20.07 0.30 14.44
C GLU A 414 -18.92 0.84 13.55
N MET A 415 -18.19 1.82 14.08
CA MET A 415 -17.15 2.53 13.35
C MET A 415 -15.77 2.01 13.71
N PHE A 416 -14.93 1.84 12.69
CA PHE A 416 -13.56 1.36 12.80
C PHE A 416 -12.57 2.29 12.10
N TYR A 417 -11.31 2.21 12.50
CA TYR A 417 -10.23 2.96 11.86
C TYR A 417 -8.96 2.11 11.71
N LEU A 418 -8.13 2.51 10.76
CA LEU A 418 -6.79 1.97 10.58
C LEU A 418 -5.77 2.91 11.21
N ASP A 419 -4.76 2.36 11.89
CA ASP A 419 -3.61 3.11 12.39
C ASP A 419 -2.30 2.51 11.87
N ASN A 420 -1.35 3.36 11.52
CA ASN A 420 -0.08 2.93 10.96
C ASN A 420 0.97 2.66 12.06
N GLN A 421 1.91 1.76 11.74
CA GLN A 421 3.08 1.49 12.58
C GLN A 421 3.78 2.80 12.98
N GLY A 422 4.30 2.85 14.21
CA GLY A 422 5.06 3.99 14.72
C GLY A 422 5.30 3.91 16.23
N ASP A 423 5.67 5.03 16.82
CA ASP A 423 5.78 5.14 18.28
C ASP A 423 4.46 4.72 18.95
N PHE A 424 4.55 3.83 19.94
CA PHE A 424 3.43 3.21 20.65
C PHE A 424 2.48 2.35 19.80
N ILE A 425 2.76 2.17 18.51
CA ILE A 425 1.99 1.33 17.59
C ILE A 425 2.92 0.30 16.97
N ALA A 426 2.81 -0.93 17.42
CA ALA A 426 3.71 -2.03 17.05
C ALA A 426 3.75 -2.32 15.55
N THR A 427 2.59 -2.45 14.92
CA THR A 427 2.40 -2.59 13.46
C THR A 427 1.05 -1.99 13.08
N ASN A 428 0.72 -1.99 11.78
CA ASN A 428 -0.58 -1.50 11.31
C ASN A 428 -1.73 -2.28 11.96
N ARG A 429 -2.83 -1.58 12.27
CA ARG A 429 -3.97 -2.21 12.96
C ARG A 429 -5.31 -1.64 12.54
N LEU A 430 -6.34 -2.48 12.65
CA LEU A 430 -7.74 -2.11 12.63
C LEU A 430 -8.27 -2.06 14.06
N SER A 431 -8.96 -1.00 14.46
CA SER A 431 -9.47 -0.84 15.82
C SER A 431 -10.86 -0.23 15.84
N HIS A 432 -11.67 -0.64 16.82
CA HIS A 432 -13.04 -0.17 17.02
C HIS A 432 -13.06 1.23 17.66
N LEU A 433 -13.73 2.20 17.03
CA LEU A 433 -13.88 3.58 17.54
C LEU A 433 -14.93 3.66 18.65
N LYS A 434 -14.70 2.93 19.74
CA LYS A 434 -15.61 2.88 20.91
C LYS A 434 -15.53 4.15 21.73
N SER A 435 -16.68 4.73 22.06
CA SER A 435 -16.73 5.97 22.86
C SER A 435 -15.98 5.84 24.19
N GLY A 436 -15.14 6.83 24.48
CA GLY A 436 -14.31 6.90 25.68
C GLY A 436 -13.08 5.98 25.69
N ALA A 437 -12.89 5.12 24.68
CA ALA A 437 -11.72 4.25 24.57
C ALA A 437 -10.41 5.02 24.38
N TRP A 438 -9.30 4.45 24.84
CA TRP A 438 -7.95 4.92 24.58
C TRP A 438 -7.17 3.86 23.77
N HIS A 439 -6.61 4.26 22.63
CA HIS A 439 -5.97 3.36 21.69
C HIS A 439 -4.45 3.25 21.84
N GLY A 440 -3.86 3.91 22.84
CA GLY A 440 -2.48 3.66 23.26
C GLY A 440 -1.50 4.77 22.96
N HIS A 441 -1.74 5.71 22.04
CA HIS A 441 -0.78 6.80 21.83
C HIS A 441 -0.95 7.90 22.89
N PRO A 442 0.08 8.18 23.74
CA PRO A 442 -0.08 9.01 24.91
C PRO A 442 -0.23 10.51 24.62
N ALA A 443 0.17 10.99 23.43
CA ALA A 443 0.11 12.42 23.09
C ALA A 443 -1.32 12.99 23.18
N SER A 444 -2.34 12.20 22.87
CA SER A 444 -3.75 12.59 22.90
C SER A 444 -4.29 12.86 24.31
N LEU A 445 -3.69 12.24 25.34
CA LEU A 445 -4.13 12.38 26.74
C LEU A 445 -4.15 13.82 27.24
N ARG A 446 -3.35 14.69 26.61
CA ARG A 446 -3.36 16.14 26.89
C ARG A 446 -4.77 16.78 26.80
N TRP A 447 -5.62 16.23 25.93
CA TRP A 447 -6.95 16.77 25.67
C TRP A 447 -8.07 15.98 26.38
N ARG A 448 -7.72 14.98 27.20
CA ARG A 448 -8.67 14.22 28.01
C ARG A 448 -8.89 14.95 29.34
N GLU A 449 -10.17 15.23 29.69
CA GLU A 449 -10.49 15.87 30.98
C GLU A 449 -9.96 15.06 32.17
N GLY A 450 -9.38 15.76 33.13
CA GLY A 450 -8.88 15.18 34.38
C GLY A 450 -7.54 14.46 34.30
N LEU A 451 -6.89 14.44 33.12
CA LEU A 451 -5.54 13.87 32.98
C LEU A 451 -4.53 15.00 32.72
N GLU A 452 -3.67 15.26 33.71
CA GLU A 452 -2.50 16.14 33.56
C GLU A 452 -1.26 15.29 33.26
N GLY A 453 -0.91 15.21 31.97
CA GLY A 453 0.32 14.55 31.51
C GLY A 453 0.24 13.02 31.42
N PHE A 454 1.43 12.38 31.25
CA PHE A 454 1.56 10.93 31.03
C PHE A 454 1.40 10.05 32.29
N ALA A 455 1.06 10.62 33.44
CA ALA A 455 1.18 9.94 34.73
C ALA A 455 0.13 8.84 34.99
N GLU A 456 -1.06 8.95 34.38
CA GLU A 456 -2.13 7.95 34.47
C GLU A 456 -2.66 7.61 33.09
N GLN A 457 -2.14 6.54 32.48
CA GLN A 457 -2.67 6.05 31.20
C GLN A 457 -3.96 5.26 31.45
N PRO A 458 -5.04 5.50 30.70
CA PRO A 458 -6.23 4.65 30.73
C PRO A 458 -5.92 3.21 30.28
N GLU A 459 -6.85 2.29 30.54
CA GLU A 459 -6.78 0.95 29.96
C GLU A 459 -6.79 1.05 28.41
N ARG A 460 -5.82 0.38 27.79
CA ARG A 460 -5.66 0.42 26.34
C ARG A 460 -6.67 -0.49 25.66
N GLN A 461 -7.46 0.07 24.71
CA GLN A 461 -8.31 -0.70 23.83
C GLN A 461 -7.45 -1.61 22.94
N PRO A 462 -7.68 -2.95 22.92
CA PRO A 462 -6.95 -3.85 22.03
C PRO A 462 -7.28 -3.57 20.55
N ALA A 463 -6.31 -3.85 19.66
CA ALA A 463 -6.58 -3.86 18.23
C ALA A 463 -7.50 -5.02 17.85
N SER A 464 -8.51 -4.76 17.02
CA SER A 464 -9.40 -5.80 16.51
C SER A 464 -8.69 -6.72 15.52
N VAL A 465 -7.81 -6.16 14.67
CA VAL A 465 -6.95 -6.91 13.74
C VAL A 465 -5.58 -6.25 13.68
N TRP A 466 -4.53 -7.04 13.85
CA TRP A 466 -3.16 -6.66 13.56
C TRP A 466 -2.80 -7.09 12.12
N PHE A 467 -2.15 -6.19 11.37
CA PHE A 467 -1.59 -6.48 10.04
C PHE A 467 -0.08 -6.66 10.19
N PRO A 468 0.48 -7.88 10.13
CA PRO A 468 1.91 -8.12 10.24
C PRO A 468 2.72 -7.29 9.25
N TYR A 469 3.74 -6.59 9.76
CA TYR A 469 4.51 -5.60 9.02
C TYR A 469 5.19 -6.21 7.78
N ARG A 470 5.12 -5.57 6.64
CA ARG A 470 5.64 -6.01 5.33
C ARG A 470 5.03 -7.32 4.80
N VAL A 471 4.33 -8.08 5.62
CA VAL A 471 3.64 -9.32 5.22
C VAL A 471 2.22 -9.04 4.77
N MET A 472 1.47 -8.30 5.60
CA MET A 472 0.08 -7.91 5.32
C MET A 472 -0.09 -6.42 5.12
N GLY A 473 0.62 -5.56 5.84
CA GLY A 473 0.54 -4.12 5.69
C GLY A 473 1.88 -3.44 6.01
N GLN A 474 2.12 -2.30 5.37
CA GLN A 474 3.26 -1.43 5.69
C GLN A 474 2.82 0.02 5.90
N SER A 475 1.80 0.47 5.16
CA SER A 475 1.17 1.79 5.31
C SER A 475 -0.31 1.68 4.96
N THR A 476 -1.11 1.12 5.88
CA THR A 476 -2.55 0.95 5.66
C THR A 476 -3.23 2.31 5.53
N ALA A 477 -4.07 2.49 4.50
CA ALA A 477 -4.54 3.80 4.11
C ALA A 477 -6.06 3.97 4.09
N ASP A 478 -6.82 3.01 3.57
CA ASP A 478 -8.27 3.11 3.50
C ASP A 478 -8.99 1.84 3.95
N LEU A 479 -10.24 2.02 4.33
CA LEU A 479 -11.13 0.98 4.84
C LEU A 479 -12.48 1.07 4.12
N CYS A 480 -12.77 0.10 3.26
CA CYS A 480 -14.00 0.04 2.46
C CYS A 480 -14.73 -1.28 2.70
N LEU A 481 -15.98 -1.23 3.18
CA LEU A 481 -16.80 -2.44 3.33
C LEU A 481 -17.28 -2.92 1.96
N ASP A 482 -17.11 -4.21 1.65
CA ASP A 482 -17.77 -4.85 0.52
C ASP A 482 -19.22 -5.18 0.89
N ASP A 483 -20.12 -4.25 0.60
CA ASP A 483 -21.56 -4.39 0.75
C ASP A 483 -22.28 -4.67 -0.58
N THR A 484 -21.53 -5.12 -1.60
CA THR A 484 -22.04 -5.35 -2.96
C THR A 484 -22.97 -6.55 -3.08
N GLY A 485 -23.11 -7.35 -2.01
CA GLY A 485 -23.94 -8.56 -2.02
C GLY A 485 -23.47 -9.64 -3.00
N GLY A 486 -22.15 -9.69 -3.25
CA GLY A 486 -21.50 -10.65 -4.12
C GLY A 486 -21.24 -10.16 -5.55
N ALA A 487 -21.59 -8.91 -5.89
CA ALA A 487 -21.27 -8.36 -7.21
C ALA A 487 -19.75 -8.21 -7.43
N PHE A 488 -18.97 -8.07 -6.35
CA PHE A 488 -17.51 -8.02 -6.40
C PHE A 488 -16.83 -9.38 -6.14
N GLY A 489 -17.60 -10.45 -6.04
CA GLY A 489 -17.11 -11.82 -5.83
C GLY A 489 -17.53 -12.44 -4.49
N PRO A 490 -16.90 -13.55 -4.07
CA PRO A 490 -17.42 -14.37 -2.95
C PRO A 490 -17.01 -13.85 -1.55
N PHE A 491 -16.37 -12.69 -1.44
CA PHE A 491 -15.82 -12.18 -0.17
C PHE A 491 -16.64 -11.02 0.42
N SER A 492 -17.95 -10.98 0.15
CA SER A 492 -18.85 -9.94 0.69
C SER A 492 -18.85 -9.88 2.22
N ASP A 493 -19.31 -8.77 2.76
CA ASP A 493 -19.33 -8.47 4.20
C ASP A 493 -17.94 -8.55 4.86
N GLN A 494 -16.91 -8.10 4.12
CA GLN A 494 -15.55 -7.92 4.61
C GLN A 494 -15.08 -6.49 4.32
N PHE A 495 -14.19 -5.99 5.14
CA PHE A 495 -13.46 -4.78 4.81
C PHE A 495 -12.39 -5.07 3.75
N LEU A 496 -12.31 -4.24 2.75
CA LEU A 496 -11.14 -4.08 1.91
C LEU A 496 -10.23 -3.02 2.53
N VAL A 497 -8.94 -3.35 2.65
CA VAL A 497 -7.93 -2.51 3.30
C VAL A 497 -6.85 -2.17 2.28
N GLY A 498 -6.74 -0.89 1.91
CA GLY A 498 -5.70 -0.39 1.02
C GLY A 498 -4.37 -0.22 1.73
N ASP A 499 -3.26 -0.51 1.05
CA ASP A 499 -1.91 -0.21 1.53
C ASP A 499 -1.16 0.68 0.54
N GLN A 500 -0.69 1.82 1.01
CA GLN A 500 -0.01 2.79 0.16
C GLN A 500 1.38 2.29 -0.24
N MET A 501 2.19 1.80 0.70
CA MET A 501 3.57 1.41 0.41
C MET A 501 3.63 0.19 -0.51
N ASN A 502 2.85 -0.84 -0.22
CA ASN A 502 2.89 -2.11 -0.97
C ASN A 502 2.04 -2.09 -2.24
N ALA A 503 1.26 -1.02 -2.51
CA ALA A 503 0.33 -0.93 -3.64
C ALA A 503 -0.60 -2.16 -3.72
N THR A 504 -1.24 -2.52 -2.60
CA THR A 504 -2.07 -3.72 -2.43
C THR A 504 -3.41 -3.38 -1.79
N VAL A 505 -4.36 -4.31 -1.94
CA VAL A 505 -5.61 -4.36 -1.17
C VAL A 505 -5.67 -5.70 -0.46
N MET A 506 -5.91 -5.66 0.84
CA MET A 506 -6.11 -6.82 1.70
C MET A 506 -7.59 -6.97 2.04
N ARG A 507 -7.99 -8.13 2.53
CA ARG A 507 -9.31 -8.37 3.12
C ARG A 507 -9.18 -8.42 4.65
N ALA A 508 -10.19 -7.91 5.36
CA ALA A 508 -10.28 -8.05 6.81
C ALA A 508 -11.74 -8.29 7.21
N TRP A 509 -11.95 -9.10 8.23
CA TRP A 509 -13.27 -9.43 8.77
C TRP A 509 -13.26 -9.40 10.28
N LEU A 510 -14.43 -9.21 10.86
CA LEU A 510 -14.61 -9.06 12.29
C LEU A 510 -15.71 -9.99 12.79
N GLU A 511 -15.59 -10.38 14.06
CA GLU A 511 -16.63 -10.98 14.90
C GLU A 511 -16.57 -10.40 16.31
N GLU A 512 -17.69 -10.36 16.99
CA GLU A 512 -17.75 -9.94 18.39
C GLU A 512 -17.62 -11.15 19.32
N VAL A 513 -16.61 -11.14 20.21
CA VAL A 513 -16.37 -12.17 21.21
C VAL A 513 -16.16 -11.53 22.57
N GLU A 514 -17.01 -11.90 23.56
CA GLU A 514 -16.94 -11.40 24.94
C GLU A 514 -16.90 -9.86 25.02
N GLY A 515 -17.67 -9.17 24.16
CA GLY A 515 -17.80 -7.71 24.13
C GLY A 515 -16.66 -6.96 23.44
N HIS A 516 -15.80 -7.66 22.69
CA HIS A 516 -14.76 -7.08 21.87
C HIS A 516 -14.85 -7.56 20.42
N TYR A 517 -14.65 -6.66 19.49
CA TYR A 517 -14.44 -7.02 18.08
C TYR A 517 -13.02 -7.53 17.87
N GLN A 518 -12.93 -8.73 17.38
CA GLN A 518 -11.69 -9.39 16.94
C GLN A 518 -11.90 -9.97 15.55
N GLY A 519 -10.83 -10.37 14.88
CA GLY A 519 -10.98 -10.92 13.56
C GLY A 519 -9.66 -11.20 12.86
N GLY A 520 -9.72 -11.32 11.54
CA GLY A 520 -8.55 -11.67 10.75
C GLY A 520 -8.38 -10.83 9.51
N CYS A 521 -7.22 -10.99 8.89
CA CYS A 521 -6.89 -10.42 7.59
C CYS A 521 -6.28 -11.46 6.67
N ALA A 522 -6.43 -11.25 5.36
CA ALA A 522 -5.88 -12.10 4.32
C ALA A 522 -5.43 -11.26 3.11
N PRO A 523 -4.44 -11.75 2.30
CA PRO A 523 -4.07 -11.12 1.05
C PRO A 523 -5.26 -11.07 0.07
N PHE A 524 -5.23 -10.12 -0.88
CA PHE A 524 -6.25 -10.06 -1.91
C PHE A 524 -5.70 -9.57 -3.25
N LEU A 525 -5.63 -8.25 -3.48
CA LEU A 525 -5.22 -7.69 -4.75
C LEU A 525 -3.85 -7.03 -4.64
N ALA A 526 -3.04 -7.13 -5.68
CA ALA A 526 -1.71 -6.53 -5.74
C ALA A 526 -1.39 -6.07 -7.18
N GLY A 527 -0.34 -5.28 -7.33
CA GLY A 527 0.14 -4.83 -8.64
C GLY A 527 -0.55 -3.55 -9.11
N PHE A 528 -1.10 -2.75 -8.20
CA PHE A 528 -1.58 -1.42 -8.53
C PHE A 528 -0.43 -0.51 -8.98
N GLN A 529 -0.75 0.45 -9.85
CA GLN A 529 0.28 1.32 -10.45
C GLN A 529 0.94 2.29 -9.46
N SER A 530 0.29 2.57 -8.31
CA SER A 530 0.84 3.37 -7.21
C SER A 530 0.21 2.94 -5.88
N GLY A 531 0.55 3.62 -4.78
CA GLY A 531 0.06 3.32 -3.45
C GLY A 531 -1.45 3.49 -3.31
N VAL A 532 -2.15 2.45 -2.86
CA VAL A 532 -3.59 2.48 -2.65
C VAL A 532 -3.91 3.36 -1.46
N ASN A 533 -4.53 4.52 -1.69
CA ASN A 533 -4.85 5.50 -0.66
C ASN A 533 -6.35 5.64 -0.40
N ARG A 534 -7.21 5.46 -1.41
CA ARG A 534 -8.68 5.53 -1.26
C ARG A 534 -9.36 4.47 -2.12
N MET A 535 -10.47 3.97 -1.61
CA MET A 535 -11.30 2.98 -2.29
C MET A 535 -12.78 3.30 -2.10
N ALA A 536 -13.59 3.04 -3.11
CA ALA A 536 -15.04 3.14 -3.01
C ALA A 536 -15.71 2.19 -4.01
N PHE A 537 -16.78 1.52 -3.61
CA PHE A 537 -17.57 0.72 -4.54
C PHE A 537 -18.43 1.62 -5.41
N ALA A 538 -18.35 1.39 -6.71
CA ALA A 538 -19.17 2.03 -7.71
C ALA A 538 -20.59 1.43 -7.76
N PRO A 539 -21.58 2.15 -8.29
CA PRO A 539 -22.95 1.63 -8.41
C PRO A 539 -23.11 0.35 -9.23
N ASP A 540 -22.13 0.05 -10.10
CA ASP A 540 -22.09 -1.20 -10.87
C ASP A 540 -21.45 -2.38 -10.13
N GLY A 541 -21.07 -2.21 -8.86
CA GLY A 541 -20.40 -3.20 -8.02
C GLY A 541 -18.90 -3.34 -8.23
N SER A 542 -18.30 -2.54 -9.11
CA SER A 542 -16.84 -2.50 -9.27
C SER A 542 -16.18 -1.63 -8.18
N LEU A 543 -14.90 -1.90 -7.88
CA LEU A 543 -14.12 -1.13 -6.90
C LEU A 543 -13.30 -0.05 -7.60
N LEU A 544 -13.56 1.22 -7.30
CA LEU A 544 -12.70 2.33 -7.70
C LEU A 544 -11.56 2.46 -6.70
N VAL A 545 -10.32 2.55 -7.21
CA VAL A 545 -9.08 2.61 -6.44
C VAL A 545 -8.31 3.87 -6.80
N GLY A 546 -8.15 4.75 -5.84
CA GLY A 546 -7.39 5.99 -5.96
C GLY A 546 -6.03 5.87 -5.30
N MET A 547 -5.00 6.34 -5.99
CA MET A 547 -3.62 6.05 -5.64
C MET A 547 -2.75 7.29 -5.52
N THR A 548 -1.73 7.20 -4.67
CA THR A 548 -0.65 8.18 -4.53
C THR A 548 0.56 7.56 -3.85
N ASP A 549 1.77 8.00 -4.20
CA ASP A 549 3.01 7.72 -3.46
C ASP A 549 3.41 8.88 -2.55
N ARG A 550 2.65 9.98 -2.56
CA ARG A 550 2.98 11.18 -1.81
C ARG A 550 3.03 10.94 -0.30
N GLY A 551 4.14 11.30 0.29
CA GLY A 551 4.40 11.24 1.74
C GLY A 551 5.26 10.04 2.15
N TRP A 552 4.96 8.82 1.66
CA TRP A 552 5.63 7.60 2.11
C TRP A 552 6.22 6.74 0.98
N GLY A 553 6.07 7.15 -0.27
CA GLY A 553 6.42 6.34 -1.44
C GLY A 553 5.46 5.17 -1.70
N SER A 554 5.78 4.38 -2.71
CA SER A 554 5.08 3.15 -3.09
C SER A 554 5.97 2.26 -3.94
N VAL A 555 5.75 0.94 -3.91
CA VAL A 555 6.38 0.00 -4.85
C VAL A 555 5.77 0.06 -6.25
N GLY A 556 4.69 0.81 -6.45
CA GLY A 556 4.06 1.00 -7.75
C GLY A 556 4.98 1.72 -8.76
N SER A 557 4.71 1.56 -10.04
CA SER A 557 5.53 2.12 -11.13
C SER A 557 5.22 3.58 -11.45
N LYS A 558 4.15 4.14 -10.88
CA LYS A 558 3.70 5.54 -11.08
C LYS A 558 3.54 6.22 -9.72
N THR A 559 3.55 7.56 -9.74
CA THR A 559 3.40 8.37 -8.52
C THR A 559 1.95 8.55 -8.08
N HIS A 560 1.00 8.33 -8.99
CA HIS A 560 -0.44 8.52 -8.75
C HIS A 560 -1.27 7.74 -9.75
N GLY A 561 -2.57 7.73 -9.56
CA GLY A 561 -3.48 7.15 -10.53
C GLY A 561 -4.88 6.85 -10.01
N VAL A 562 -5.75 6.49 -10.92
CA VAL A 562 -7.08 5.94 -10.66
C VAL A 562 -7.21 4.65 -11.46
N GLN A 563 -7.62 3.58 -10.78
CA GLN A 563 -7.91 2.29 -11.41
C GLN A 563 -9.28 1.79 -10.94
N ARG A 564 -9.92 0.97 -11.74
CA ARG A 564 -11.18 0.30 -11.39
C ARG A 564 -10.96 -1.20 -11.46
N VAL A 565 -11.35 -1.93 -10.41
CA VAL A 565 -11.29 -3.39 -10.37
C VAL A 565 -12.66 -3.96 -10.59
N VAL A 566 -12.77 -4.84 -11.58
CA VAL A 566 -14.02 -5.51 -11.96
C VAL A 566 -13.90 -7.00 -11.68
N PHE A 567 -14.88 -7.58 -11.03
CA PHE A 567 -14.98 -9.03 -10.92
C PHE A 567 -15.49 -9.62 -12.23
N THR A 568 -14.69 -10.51 -12.82
CA THR A 568 -14.99 -11.10 -14.15
C THR A 568 -15.88 -12.32 -14.08
N GLY A 569 -16.32 -12.71 -12.87
CA GLY A 569 -17.07 -13.93 -12.63
C GLY A 569 -16.18 -15.15 -12.38
N GLY A 570 -16.79 -16.32 -12.25
CA GLY A 570 -16.11 -17.57 -11.92
C GLY A 570 -16.14 -17.89 -10.42
N GLU A 571 -15.49 -18.97 -10.05
CA GLU A 571 -15.45 -19.49 -8.68
C GLU A 571 -14.00 -19.51 -8.18
N PRO A 572 -13.46 -18.37 -7.67
CA PRO A 572 -12.14 -18.38 -7.06
C PRO A 572 -12.18 -19.22 -5.78
N PHE A 573 -11.20 -20.10 -5.61
CA PHE A 573 -11.08 -20.91 -4.39
C PHE A 573 -10.03 -20.31 -3.47
N ASP A 574 -10.46 -19.88 -2.27
CA ASP A 574 -9.56 -19.38 -1.23
C ASP A 574 -10.20 -19.46 0.16
N LEU A 575 -9.38 -19.29 1.20
CA LEU A 575 -9.84 -19.11 2.56
C LEU A 575 -10.60 -17.78 2.67
N ALA A 576 -11.92 -17.85 2.88
CA ALA A 576 -12.79 -16.69 2.92
C ALA A 576 -12.80 -16.04 4.31
N ARG A 577 -12.90 -16.84 5.38
CA ARG A 577 -12.99 -16.34 6.76
C ARG A 577 -12.42 -17.35 7.76
N VAL A 578 -11.90 -16.85 8.86
CA VAL A 578 -11.55 -17.61 10.06
C VAL A 578 -12.34 -17.04 11.23
N SER A 579 -12.99 -17.89 12.02
CA SER A 579 -13.73 -17.52 13.23
C SER A 579 -13.23 -18.33 14.42
N ALA A 580 -13.22 -17.73 15.62
CA ALA A 580 -12.71 -18.37 16.82
C ALA A 580 -13.73 -19.35 17.45
N LEU A 581 -13.22 -20.44 18.00
CA LEU A 581 -13.93 -21.34 18.89
C LEU A 581 -13.17 -21.47 20.23
N ALA A 582 -13.82 -22.02 21.23
CA ALA A 582 -13.18 -22.32 22.51
C ALA A 582 -11.97 -23.27 22.38
N THR A 583 -11.94 -24.09 21.36
CA THR A 583 -10.94 -25.16 21.14
C THR A 583 -10.19 -25.06 19.81
N GLY A 584 -10.33 -23.96 19.06
CA GLY A 584 -9.72 -23.85 17.74
C GLY A 584 -10.37 -22.78 16.88
N PHE A 585 -10.56 -23.10 15.61
CA PHE A 585 -11.12 -22.17 14.62
C PHE A 585 -12.12 -22.88 13.69
N VAL A 586 -13.07 -22.11 13.17
CA VAL A 586 -13.81 -22.48 11.96
C VAL A 586 -13.20 -21.75 10.78
N LEU A 587 -12.84 -22.49 9.75
CA LEU A 587 -12.37 -21.98 8.46
C LEU A 587 -13.50 -22.08 7.46
N GLU A 588 -13.83 -20.98 6.79
CA GLU A 588 -14.79 -20.90 5.69
C GLU A 588 -14.05 -20.65 4.39
N PHE A 589 -14.41 -21.39 3.32
CA PHE A 589 -13.84 -21.28 1.99
C PHE A 589 -14.86 -20.78 0.98
N SER A 590 -14.39 -20.12 -0.04
CA SER A 590 -15.22 -19.49 -1.08
C SER A 590 -15.89 -20.50 -2.04
N ALA A 591 -15.45 -21.76 -2.08
CA ALA A 591 -16.02 -22.82 -2.89
C ALA A 591 -15.97 -24.17 -2.16
N ALA A 592 -16.70 -25.16 -2.68
CA ALA A 592 -16.79 -26.48 -2.05
C ALA A 592 -15.44 -27.19 -1.94
N LEU A 593 -15.25 -27.90 -0.83
CA LEU A 593 -14.00 -28.53 -0.40
C LEU A 593 -13.89 -29.99 -0.89
N ASP A 594 -12.66 -30.45 -1.13
CA ASP A 594 -12.33 -31.87 -1.18
C ASP A 594 -12.28 -32.43 0.25
N GLU A 595 -13.12 -33.44 0.55
CA GLU A 595 -13.21 -34.02 1.90
C GLU A 595 -11.87 -34.62 2.37
N GLY A 596 -11.11 -35.23 1.46
CA GLY A 596 -9.86 -35.92 1.80
C GLY A 596 -8.78 -34.96 2.31
N THR A 597 -8.62 -33.79 1.68
CA THR A 597 -7.69 -32.76 2.11
C THR A 597 -8.24 -31.93 3.26
N ALA A 598 -9.53 -31.61 3.25
CA ALA A 598 -10.17 -30.77 4.26
C ALA A 598 -10.22 -31.44 5.64
N THR A 599 -10.32 -32.77 5.73
CA THR A 599 -10.33 -33.50 7.02
C THR A 599 -8.95 -33.96 7.49
N ASN A 600 -7.90 -33.72 6.70
CA ASN A 600 -6.53 -34.06 7.08
C ASN A 600 -5.89 -32.94 7.91
N PRO A 601 -5.57 -33.15 9.21
CA PRO A 601 -4.90 -32.15 10.05
C PRO A 601 -3.56 -31.65 9.47
N GLU A 602 -2.85 -32.45 8.69
CA GLU A 602 -1.58 -32.08 8.05
C GLU A 602 -1.74 -31.04 6.91
N SER A 603 -2.99 -30.81 6.45
CA SER A 603 -3.31 -29.75 5.49
C SER A 603 -3.24 -28.34 6.09
N TYR A 604 -3.07 -28.23 7.41
CA TYR A 604 -3.13 -26.97 8.14
C TYR A 604 -1.88 -26.73 8.99
N VAL A 605 -1.46 -25.48 9.06
CA VAL A 605 -0.42 -25.02 9.98
C VAL A 605 -0.94 -23.82 10.78
N VAL A 606 -0.82 -23.88 12.11
CA VAL A 606 -1.22 -22.76 12.98
C VAL A 606 -0.03 -22.33 13.81
N ARG A 607 0.28 -21.03 13.78
CA ARG A 607 1.37 -20.39 14.54
C ARG A 607 0.87 -19.12 15.18
N SER A 608 1.36 -18.80 16.37
CA SER A 608 1.04 -17.51 17.00
C SER A 608 2.28 -16.68 17.31
N HIS A 609 2.08 -15.36 17.38
CA HIS A 609 3.03 -14.37 17.85
C HIS A 609 2.28 -13.21 18.52
N THR A 610 3.01 -12.34 19.20
CA THR A 610 2.47 -11.11 19.79
C THR A 610 3.40 -9.93 19.50
N TYR A 611 3.01 -8.74 19.97
CA TYR A 611 3.78 -7.50 19.85
C TYR A 611 3.90 -6.84 21.21
N GLU A 612 5.11 -6.37 21.53
CA GLU A 612 5.32 -5.55 22.72
C GLU A 612 4.78 -4.12 22.50
N TYR A 613 4.25 -3.53 23.57
CA TYR A 613 3.84 -2.13 23.58
C TYR A 613 4.92 -1.29 24.24
N HIS A 614 5.57 -0.43 23.47
CA HIS A 614 6.65 0.47 23.91
C HIS A 614 6.64 1.79 23.12
N ALA A 615 7.52 2.71 23.53
CA ALA A 615 7.61 4.03 22.92
C ALA A 615 8.38 4.08 21.59
N ASP A 616 9.18 3.05 21.30
CA ASP A 616 9.97 3.00 20.08
C ASP A 616 9.09 2.79 18.84
N TYR A 617 9.63 3.09 17.67
CA TYR A 617 8.92 2.99 16.42
C TYR A 617 8.73 1.54 15.97
N GLY A 618 7.48 1.07 15.99
CA GLY A 618 7.14 -0.31 15.63
C GLY A 618 7.67 -1.34 16.63
N ALA A 619 7.21 -2.57 16.54
CA ALA A 619 7.71 -3.69 17.33
C ALA A 619 7.85 -4.94 16.43
N PRO A 620 8.88 -5.77 16.63
CA PRO A 620 8.99 -7.06 15.96
C PRO A 620 7.90 -8.02 16.45
N GLU A 621 7.68 -9.08 15.68
CA GLU A 621 6.91 -10.23 16.13
C GLU A 621 7.70 -10.99 17.20
N GLU A 622 7.07 -11.27 18.35
CA GLU A 622 7.71 -11.93 19.49
C GLU A 622 6.90 -13.13 19.98
N ASP A 623 7.53 -13.95 20.81
CA ASP A 623 6.91 -15.09 21.48
C ASP A 623 6.20 -16.03 20.49
N HIS A 624 6.90 -16.43 19.44
CA HIS A 624 6.40 -17.35 18.42
C HIS A 624 6.16 -18.75 18.99
N GLN A 625 5.00 -19.36 18.65
CA GLN A 625 4.65 -20.72 19.02
C GLN A 625 3.94 -21.44 17.88
N ASP A 626 4.34 -22.69 17.62
CA ASP A 626 3.61 -23.61 16.75
C ASP A 626 2.49 -24.30 17.54
N HIS A 627 1.31 -24.40 16.96
CA HIS A 627 0.13 -25.01 17.57
C HIS A 627 -0.27 -26.26 16.78
N PRO A 628 -0.14 -27.47 17.34
CA PRO A 628 -0.62 -28.68 16.69
C PRO A 628 -2.10 -28.63 16.35
N VAL A 629 -2.47 -28.93 15.13
CA VAL A 629 -3.85 -29.19 14.73
C VAL A 629 -4.18 -30.62 15.08
N LEU A 630 -5.03 -30.83 16.09
CA LEU A 630 -5.36 -32.14 16.64
C LEU A 630 -6.43 -32.87 15.83
N ALA A 631 -7.34 -32.13 15.23
CA ALA A 631 -8.41 -32.65 14.39
C ALA A 631 -8.89 -31.59 13.40
N ALA A 632 -9.34 -32.05 12.24
CA ALA A 632 -10.06 -31.25 11.25
C ALA A 632 -11.35 -31.96 10.88
N ARG A 633 -12.50 -31.27 10.97
CA ARG A 633 -13.82 -31.83 10.75
C ARG A 633 -14.65 -30.91 9.86
N MET A 634 -15.13 -31.42 8.73
CA MET A 634 -16.07 -30.66 7.91
C MET A 634 -17.39 -30.43 8.66
N LEU A 635 -17.82 -29.16 8.65
CA LEU A 635 -19.15 -28.76 9.13
C LEU A 635 -20.18 -28.85 8.01
N ASP A 636 -19.78 -28.48 6.82
CA ASP A 636 -20.52 -28.58 5.55
C ASP A 636 -19.54 -28.54 4.37
N GLU A 637 -20.02 -28.33 3.15
CA GLU A 637 -19.21 -28.33 1.94
C GLU A 637 -18.22 -27.17 1.83
N HIS A 638 -18.37 -26.11 2.63
CA HIS A 638 -17.51 -24.90 2.61
C HIS A 638 -16.76 -24.68 3.91
N ARG A 639 -17.11 -25.35 5.01
CA ARG A 639 -16.58 -25.03 6.33
C ARG A 639 -15.91 -26.23 7.02
N VAL A 640 -14.76 -25.94 7.63
CA VAL A 640 -13.99 -26.90 8.43
C VAL A 640 -13.78 -26.35 9.83
N GLU A 641 -14.06 -27.16 10.85
CA GLU A 641 -13.67 -26.91 12.24
C GLU A 641 -12.31 -27.54 12.50
N LEU A 642 -11.38 -26.73 13.00
CA LEU A 642 -10.08 -27.17 13.50
C LEU A 642 -10.08 -27.22 15.01
N THR A 643 -9.66 -28.34 15.59
CA THR A 643 -9.26 -28.39 17.00
C THR A 643 -7.75 -28.13 17.10
N VAL A 644 -7.38 -27.08 17.79
CA VAL A 644 -6.00 -26.58 17.89
C VAL A 644 -5.54 -26.62 19.33
N ALA A 645 -4.35 -27.14 19.58
CA ALA A 645 -3.77 -27.20 20.92
C ALA A 645 -3.32 -25.80 21.40
N GLU A 646 -3.52 -25.53 22.68
CA GLU A 646 -2.90 -24.40 23.40
C GLU A 646 -3.15 -23.02 22.74
N LEU A 647 -4.40 -22.70 22.39
CA LEU A 647 -4.76 -21.37 21.90
C LEU A 647 -4.35 -20.26 22.89
N ARG A 648 -3.86 -19.15 22.36
CA ARG A 648 -3.31 -18.04 23.16
C ARG A 648 -4.12 -16.77 22.95
N ALA A 649 -4.93 -16.37 23.96
CA ALA A 649 -5.62 -15.09 23.95
C ALA A 649 -4.61 -13.91 24.00
N GLY A 650 -4.85 -12.86 23.24
CA GLY A 650 -3.97 -11.70 23.08
C GLY A 650 -2.87 -11.88 22.04
N PHE A 651 -2.96 -12.89 21.19
CA PHE A 651 -1.98 -13.21 20.16
C PHE A 651 -2.59 -13.18 18.76
N VAL A 652 -1.76 -12.91 17.78
CA VAL A 652 -2.09 -13.12 16.35
C VAL A 652 -1.78 -14.57 16.00
N HIS A 653 -2.77 -15.25 15.42
CA HIS A 653 -2.63 -16.64 14.93
C HIS A 653 -2.59 -16.63 13.41
N ARG A 654 -1.44 -16.98 12.84
CA ARG A 654 -1.36 -17.29 11.41
C ARG A 654 -1.95 -18.68 11.18
N VAL A 655 -2.99 -18.74 10.37
CA VAL A 655 -3.63 -19.98 9.92
C VAL A 655 -3.29 -20.16 8.46
N ASP A 656 -2.62 -21.27 8.12
CA ASP A 656 -2.26 -21.66 6.76
C ASP A 656 -3.02 -22.94 6.42
N ALA A 657 -3.85 -22.88 5.39
CA ALA A 657 -4.65 -23.96 4.84
C ALA A 657 -4.24 -24.31 3.40
N GLY A 658 -2.99 -24.03 3.04
CA GLY A 658 -2.45 -24.27 1.69
C GLY A 658 -2.48 -25.75 1.23
N GLY A 659 -2.63 -26.69 2.18
CA GLY A 659 -2.81 -28.12 1.89
C GLY A 659 -4.22 -28.52 1.48
N VAL A 660 -5.22 -27.63 1.58
CA VAL A 660 -6.61 -27.87 1.22
C VAL A 660 -6.83 -27.57 -0.26
N VAL A 661 -7.62 -28.41 -0.96
CA VAL A 661 -8.03 -28.13 -2.34
C VAL A 661 -9.56 -28.09 -2.45
N SER A 662 -10.07 -27.43 -3.48
CA SER A 662 -11.51 -27.44 -3.77
C SER A 662 -11.97 -28.84 -4.22
N ALA A 663 -13.29 -29.08 -4.22
CA ALA A 663 -13.90 -30.29 -4.76
C ALA A 663 -13.53 -30.57 -6.24
N THR A 664 -13.08 -29.54 -6.98
CA THR A 664 -12.58 -29.67 -8.36
C THR A 664 -11.05 -29.85 -8.43
N GLY A 665 -10.36 -29.91 -7.26
CA GLY A 665 -8.90 -30.08 -7.16
C GLY A 665 -8.10 -28.79 -7.35
N ALA A 666 -8.72 -27.60 -7.34
CA ALA A 666 -8.02 -26.34 -7.42
C ALA A 666 -7.36 -26.00 -6.06
N PRO A 667 -6.09 -25.56 -6.04
CA PRO A 667 -5.47 -25.06 -4.82
C PRO A 667 -6.03 -23.66 -4.48
N PRO A 668 -5.96 -23.23 -3.21
CA PRO A 668 -6.39 -21.89 -2.82
C PRO A 668 -5.51 -20.81 -3.49
N LEU A 669 -6.09 -19.62 -3.70
CA LEU A 669 -5.34 -18.47 -4.26
C LEU A 669 -4.20 -18.05 -3.34
N PHE A 670 -4.45 -18.01 -2.04
CA PHE A 670 -3.48 -17.67 -0.99
C PHE A 670 -3.45 -18.73 0.12
N GLY A 671 -4.61 -19.18 0.60
CA GLY A 671 -4.77 -20.20 1.64
C GLY A 671 -4.27 -19.75 3.02
N GLN A 672 -4.06 -18.46 3.27
CA GLN A 672 -3.48 -17.96 4.51
C GLN A 672 -4.31 -16.82 5.09
N ALA A 673 -4.35 -16.77 6.44
CA ALA A 673 -4.95 -15.68 7.19
C ALA A 673 -4.18 -15.43 8.50
N TRP A 674 -4.24 -14.20 9.00
CA TRP A 674 -3.75 -13.80 10.32
C TRP A 674 -4.94 -13.36 11.16
N TYR A 675 -5.26 -14.16 12.20
CA TYR A 675 -6.38 -13.92 13.07
C TYR A 675 -5.89 -13.37 14.42
N THR A 676 -6.37 -12.21 14.82
CA THR A 676 -6.11 -11.57 16.11
C THR A 676 -7.08 -12.11 17.14
N LEU A 677 -6.64 -13.03 18.00
CA LEU A 677 -7.46 -13.67 19.04
C LEU A 677 -7.37 -12.85 20.33
N ILE A 678 -8.27 -11.91 20.54
CA ILE A 678 -8.34 -11.10 21.76
C ILE A 678 -8.86 -11.96 22.93
N ASN A 679 -10.04 -12.57 22.73
CA ASN A 679 -10.71 -13.42 23.69
C ASN A 679 -10.98 -14.79 23.09
N ILE A 680 -10.87 -15.83 23.92
CA ILE A 680 -11.31 -17.18 23.56
C ILE A 680 -12.80 -17.29 23.91
N PRO A 681 -13.68 -17.70 22.99
CA PRO A 681 -15.12 -17.83 23.22
C PRO A 681 -15.43 -18.69 24.45
N GLY A 682 -16.27 -18.20 25.36
CA GLY A 682 -16.68 -18.89 26.58
C GLY A 682 -15.67 -18.85 27.74
N ALA A 683 -14.51 -18.22 27.57
CA ALA A 683 -13.52 -18.07 28.65
C ALA A 683 -13.76 -16.82 29.55
N GLY A 684 -14.73 -15.97 29.14
CA GLY A 684 -14.97 -14.66 29.73
C GLY A 684 -13.97 -13.59 29.25
N PRO A 685 -14.31 -12.31 29.41
CA PRO A 685 -13.46 -11.22 28.94
C PRO A 685 -12.13 -11.19 29.70
N ARG A 686 -11.04 -11.04 28.96
CA ARG A 686 -9.69 -10.90 29.53
C ARG A 686 -9.56 -9.52 30.19
N GLN A 687 -9.05 -9.47 31.42
CA GLN A 687 -8.58 -8.21 32.01
C GLN A 687 -7.22 -7.85 31.33
N TRP A 688 -7.20 -6.76 30.59
CA TRP A 688 -5.98 -6.20 30.04
C TRP A 688 -5.23 -5.46 31.15
N LEU A 689 -4.08 -5.96 31.55
CA LEU A 689 -3.22 -5.26 32.50
C LEU A 689 -2.71 -3.97 31.79
N PRO A 690 -2.71 -2.81 32.47
CA PRO A 690 -1.98 -1.64 32.00
C PRO A 690 -0.53 -2.08 31.76
N GLY A 691 0.05 -1.70 30.60
CA GLY A 691 1.38 -2.12 30.19
C GLY A 691 2.39 -1.87 31.33
N ALA A 692 3.01 -2.94 31.84
CA ALA A 692 4.17 -2.85 32.74
C ALA A 692 5.40 -2.48 31.85
N GLY A 693 5.44 -1.25 31.37
CA GLY A 693 6.63 -0.62 30.81
C GLY A 693 7.06 0.46 31.81
N GLU A 694 8.15 0.29 32.48
CA GLU A 694 8.84 1.39 33.13
C GLU A 694 9.17 2.41 32.06
N GLY A 695 8.54 3.59 32.13
CA GLY A 695 8.84 4.69 31.24
C GLY A 695 10.34 5.02 31.26
N PRO A 696 10.94 5.44 30.13
CA PRO A 696 12.33 5.85 30.13
C PRO A 696 12.53 6.96 31.16
N ALA A 697 13.57 6.81 31.97
CA ALA A 697 14.01 7.85 32.89
C ALA A 697 14.20 9.15 32.10
N GLN A 698 13.55 10.21 32.54
CA GLN A 698 13.79 11.55 32.02
C GLN A 698 15.23 11.94 32.38
N ASP A 699 16.12 11.95 31.40
CA ASP A 699 17.30 12.81 31.47
C ASP A 699 16.89 14.19 30.99
N ASP A 700 17.19 15.21 31.79
CA ASP A 700 16.86 16.64 31.66
C ASP A 700 17.24 17.31 30.33
#